data_ce14ca11a81c4db5695273f5be00e403
#
_entry.id   ce14ca11a81c4db5695273f5be00e403
#
_cell.length_a   1.000
_cell.length_b   1.000
_cell.length_c   1.000
_cell.angle_alpha   90.00
_cell.angle_beta   90.00
_cell.angle_gamma   90.00
#
_symmetry.space_group_name_H-M   'P 1'
#
loop_
_entity.id
_entity.type
_entity.pdbx_description
1 polymer ?
#
loop_
_entity_poly.entity_id
_entity_poly.type
_entity_poly.pdbx_seq_one_letter_code
_entity_poly.pdbx_strand_id
1 'polypeptide(L)'
;MKKTLLSTGIITLLGLSACGGDLPGDVTVTDDTEVVVLEEPFVRVVFNPATADLNVPNDFLMIPSGNFFDFTLNTEGADTFDPMNPQHALSALDGWSAHMPFSIRVTLTDDLDIDASSVSGSSIRIFEATQALEGTSETCQALAAAIGAPGVPCELGEELTYGVDFVASYTPGTGAINVVPLKPMKSSQGHMLVVTEELKSTDGRAVKGSITWELARQDITTNALGSDDLLQLQGLVNSLVNVLEPAGLDTADVSYAAYFSTQSTEDALNTIKQLNIAPYAQAFQQTLAAGADLATAKAFASQYLPTITTELTPGADTVFENISSLLLTAEQLAGLAAVGLDTCDGLIAAVSDPTSPLNATASATFASIGLFCTSTIVEGEVKLPYYSSTTNPDNDWWRAACTSGATLQSLGSEIVTGLIQAGQVGANNARCQLASGGTLFDLDLTSLGMTDPRNITKFSPIPVLQGRQVDDVDTFYNEAGTESVRVQFTIPNELVIATISAATGGAVPALTKPTEGWPVLVFQHGFGQSKSNALLIASALAMAGYASAAIDHPLHGDRIITIGDVSYDSSSFSSLNLLTTRDNGRQSIADIMAFRLALNAIDNNTGLVDLDTSEVHFMGQSLGAIFGTGAVALANKSLAGDLDAFDSMYAFKTANINVPIGGLSAGLPESVAFGPLVKGSILFVSSPDFVEFLMAFAAQNGIAPELAATAIDPAYRAFELTLSVEQIAGFNALYSAFTFVSQTVTDASDPISFASELASTTPTLIQLIVGGGTNDDGSIALTDQVNPVNTSLPLVGGQPLADIMGLPKVSTSNEGSGVVRFIAGGHGSLISPTPSAAALAEMQSQAISFIVSGGANIVVSDTSVVEN
;
A
#
# COMPACT_ATOMS: atom_id res chain seq x y z
N MET A 1 -13.29 29.15 18.53
CA MET A 1 -14.72 29.04 18.20
C MET A 1 -14.85 28.38 16.82
N LYS A 2 -14.47 27.13 16.69
CA LYS A 2 -14.67 26.27 15.49
C LYS A 2 -14.62 24.77 15.90
N LYS A 3 -15.24 24.44 17.04
CA LYS A 3 -15.19 23.09 17.64
C LYS A 3 -16.51 22.31 17.57
N THR A 4 -17.49 22.74 16.82
CA THR A 4 -18.83 22.15 16.91
C THR A 4 -19.27 21.37 15.65
N LEU A 5 -18.39 21.18 14.65
CA LEU A 5 -18.78 20.51 13.40
C LEU A 5 -18.13 19.15 13.16
N LEU A 6 -17.14 18.74 13.98
CA LEU A 6 -16.46 17.45 13.78
C LEU A 6 -17.18 16.24 14.40
N SER A 7 -18.08 16.46 15.37
CA SER A 7 -18.78 15.36 16.05
C SER A 7 -19.91 14.72 15.22
N THR A 8 -20.36 15.38 14.15
CA THR A 8 -21.53 14.92 13.38
C THR A 8 -21.16 13.98 12.23
N GLY A 9 -19.93 14.05 11.70
CA GLY A 9 -19.53 13.27 10.53
C GLY A 9 -19.23 11.77 10.81
N ILE A 10 -18.63 11.47 11.95
CA ILE A 10 -18.30 10.06 12.32
C ILE A 10 -19.51 9.32 12.89
N ILE A 11 -20.43 10.06 13.54
CA ILE A 11 -21.68 9.50 14.05
C ILE A 11 -22.58 9.00 12.91
N THR A 12 -22.44 9.53 11.69
CA THR A 12 -23.25 9.10 10.54
C THR A 12 -22.78 7.75 9.97
N LEU A 13 -21.51 7.36 10.12
CA LEU A 13 -21.07 5.98 9.82
C LEU A 13 -21.60 4.97 10.85
N LEU A 14 -21.84 5.40 12.08
CA LEU A 14 -22.46 4.60 13.13
C LEU A 14 -24.00 4.65 13.07
N GLY A 15 -24.57 5.66 12.39
CA GLY A 15 -26.02 5.82 12.22
C GLY A 15 -26.70 4.80 11.29
N LEU A 16 -25.92 3.91 10.67
CA LEU A 16 -26.47 2.80 9.88
C LEU A 16 -27.08 1.68 10.74
N SER A 17 -26.97 1.75 12.07
CA SER A 17 -27.52 0.74 12.96
C SER A 17 -28.66 1.23 13.90
N ALA A 18 -29.10 2.51 13.81
CA ALA A 18 -30.13 3.00 14.73
C ALA A 18 -30.99 4.14 14.12
N CYS A 19 -31.80 3.79 13.12
CA CYS A 19 -33.04 4.52 12.84
C CYS A 19 -34.07 3.54 12.27
N GLY A 20 -34.76 2.82 13.17
CA GLY A 20 -36.10 2.37 12.90
C GLY A 20 -36.99 3.61 12.76
N GLY A 21 -37.05 4.19 11.58
CA GLY A 21 -38.04 5.19 11.22
C GLY A 21 -39.29 4.44 10.79
N ASP A 22 -40.39 4.67 11.52
CA ASP A 22 -41.70 4.21 11.14
C ASP A 22 -41.98 4.54 9.67
N LEU A 23 -42.30 3.54 8.88
CA LEU A 23 -42.91 3.71 7.58
C LEU A 23 -44.13 4.62 7.71
N PRO A 24 -44.40 5.56 6.78
CA PRO A 24 -45.66 6.30 6.78
C PRO A 24 -46.82 5.29 6.78
N GLY A 25 -47.55 5.29 7.86
CA GLY A 25 -48.73 4.47 8.03
C GLY A 25 -49.79 4.78 6.98
N ASP A 26 -50.57 3.75 6.71
CA ASP A 26 -51.89 3.79 6.12
C ASP A 26 -52.01 4.27 4.67
N VAL A 27 -51.76 3.36 3.73
CA VAL A 27 -52.57 3.36 2.52
C VAL A 27 -53.89 2.69 2.88
N THR A 28 -54.90 3.49 3.22
CA THR A 28 -56.28 3.02 3.29
C THR A 28 -56.77 2.75 1.87
N VAL A 29 -56.78 1.52 1.45
CA VAL A 29 -57.54 1.06 0.29
C VAL A 29 -58.97 0.84 0.79
N THR A 30 -59.87 1.77 0.44
CA THR A 30 -61.33 1.53 0.51
C THR A 30 -61.78 0.94 -0.80
N ASP A 31 -61.98 -0.34 -0.91
CA ASP A 31 -63.21 -0.98 -1.36
C ASP A 31 -63.15 -2.52 -1.30
N ASP A 32 -64.31 -3.10 -1.22
CA ASP A 32 -64.73 -4.40 -0.77
C ASP A 32 -64.04 -5.63 -1.37
N THR A 33 -63.85 -6.61 -0.47
CA THR A 33 -63.78 -8.08 -0.71
C THR A 33 -62.57 -8.61 -1.46
N GLU A 34 -61.41 -8.57 -0.80
CA GLU A 34 -60.47 -9.70 -0.74
C GLU A 34 -59.82 -9.67 0.64
N VAL A 35 -59.85 -10.84 1.33
CA VAL A 35 -59.08 -11.06 2.55
C VAL A 35 -57.62 -10.95 2.12
N VAL A 36 -56.99 -9.80 2.37
CA VAL A 36 -55.54 -9.66 2.27
C VAL A 36 -55.01 -10.58 3.35
N VAL A 37 -54.59 -11.78 2.96
CA VAL A 37 -53.75 -12.62 3.81
C VAL A 37 -52.48 -11.81 3.94
N LEU A 38 -52.24 -11.17 5.09
CA LEU A 38 -50.97 -10.59 5.43
C LEU A 38 -49.97 -11.75 5.34
N GLU A 39 -49.10 -11.72 4.34
CA GLU A 39 -48.01 -12.69 4.29
C GLU A 39 -47.27 -12.67 5.63
N GLU A 40 -46.96 -13.85 6.17
CA GLU A 40 -46.16 -13.95 7.38
C GLU A 40 -44.83 -13.17 7.18
N PRO A 41 -44.32 -12.50 8.20
CA PRO A 41 -43.09 -11.71 8.07
C PRO A 41 -41.94 -12.60 7.57
N PHE A 42 -41.12 -12.06 6.69
CA PHE A 42 -39.90 -12.70 6.18
C PHE A 42 -38.63 -11.99 6.71
N VAL A 43 -37.55 -12.75 6.93
CA VAL A 43 -36.23 -12.20 7.00
C VAL A 43 -35.86 -11.66 5.62
N ARG A 44 -35.38 -10.43 5.52
CA ARG A 44 -35.15 -9.73 4.25
C ARG A 44 -33.77 -9.13 4.16
N VAL A 45 -33.11 -9.29 3.00
CA VAL A 45 -31.85 -8.59 2.72
C VAL A 45 -32.11 -7.08 2.59
N VAL A 46 -31.29 -6.27 3.23
CA VAL A 46 -31.41 -4.80 3.22
C VAL A 46 -31.11 -4.28 1.81
N PHE A 47 -32.03 -3.51 1.24
CA PHE A 47 -31.86 -2.79 -0.02
C PHE A 47 -32.88 -1.65 -0.07
N ASN A 48 -32.39 -0.41 0.11
CA ASN A 48 -33.19 0.80 -0.03
C ASN A 48 -32.35 1.93 -0.66
N PRO A 49 -32.22 1.98 -1.98
CA PRO A 49 -31.43 2.98 -2.68
C PRO A 49 -31.95 4.41 -2.48
N ALA A 50 -33.25 4.59 -2.20
CA ALA A 50 -33.83 5.93 -1.99
C ALA A 50 -33.25 6.65 -0.74
N THR A 51 -32.74 5.90 0.23
CA THR A 51 -32.11 6.41 1.45
C THR A 51 -30.62 6.08 1.50
N ALA A 52 -30.03 5.56 0.41
CA ALA A 52 -28.67 5.02 0.34
C ALA A 52 -28.41 3.89 1.36
N ASP A 53 -29.45 3.24 1.87
CA ASP A 53 -29.32 2.08 2.76
C ASP A 53 -29.12 0.80 1.94
N LEU A 54 -27.87 0.59 1.54
CA LEU A 54 -27.40 -0.52 0.73
C LEU A 54 -26.34 -1.34 1.48
N ASN A 55 -26.20 -2.60 1.10
CA ASN A 55 -25.06 -3.40 1.54
C ASN A 55 -23.79 -2.87 0.86
N VAL A 56 -22.70 -2.85 1.59
CA VAL A 56 -21.37 -2.43 1.12
C VAL A 56 -20.49 -3.69 1.07
N PRO A 57 -19.74 -3.93 -0.03
CA PRO A 57 -19.53 -3.08 -1.22
C PRO A 57 -20.72 -3.07 -2.20
N ASN A 58 -20.96 -1.93 -2.91
CA ASN A 58 -22.02 -1.80 -3.91
C ASN A 58 -21.79 -0.54 -4.78
N ASP A 59 -21.68 -0.71 -6.09
CA ASP A 59 -21.41 0.38 -7.02
C ASP A 59 -22.63 1.26 -7.33
N PHE A 60 -23.82 0.90 -6.88
CA PHE A 60 -24.94 1.84 -6.91
C PHE A 60 -24.67 3.10 -6.05
N LEU A 61 -23.79 3.00 -5.07
CA LEU A 61 -23.30 4.15 -4.31
C LEU A 61 -22.38 5.07 -5.13
N MET A 62 -21.88 4.61 -6.28
CA MET A 62 -21.06 5.42 -7.22
C MET A 62 -21.91 6.20 -8.23
N ILE A 63 -23.23 5.96 -8.29
CA ILE A 63 -24.13 6.71 -9.18
C ILE A 63 -24.20 8.16 -8.67
N PRO A 64 -24.03 9.18 -9.54
CA PRO A 64 -24.03 10.58 -9.14
C PRO A 64 -25.36 11.00 -8.52
N SER A 65 -25.46 10.93 -7.21
CA SER A 65 -26.63 11.40 -6.43
C SER A 65 -26.25 12.47 -5.40
N GLY A 66 -24.98 12.89 -5.40
CA GLY A 66 -24.45 13.90 -4.48
C GLY A 66 -23.97 13.38 -3.12
N ASN A 67 -23.89 12.05 -2.89
CA ASN A 67 -23.55 11.54 -1.56
C ASN A 67 -22.31 10.64 -1.47
N PHE A 68 -22.01 9.82 -2.47
CA PHE A 68 -20.85 8.93 -2.51
C PHE A 68 -20.39 8.77 -3.94
N PHE A 69 -19.08 8.60 -4.19
CA PHE A 69 -18.51 8.32 -5.49
C PHE A 69 -19.11 9.20 -6.61
N ASP A 70 -18.82 10.48 -6.52
CA ASP A 70 -19.30 11.42 -7.50
C ASP A 70 -18.46 11.33 -8.78
N PHE A 71 -19.09 11.07 -9.93
CA PHE A 71 -18.48 11.06 -11.27
C PHE A 71 -18.22 12.48 -11.83
N THR A 72 -18.21 13.51 -11.03
CA THR A 72 -17.94 14.87 -11.52
C THR A 72 -16.47 15.02 -11.95
N LEU A 73 -16.23 15.94 -12.88
CA LEU A 73 -14.88 16.27 -13.37
C LEU A 73 -13.94 16.80 -12.29
N ASN A 74 -14.43 17.12 -11.10
CA ASN A 74 -13.67 17.75 -10.04
C ASN A 74 -14.18 17.38 -8.64
N THR A 75 -14.39 16.09 -8.37
CA THR A 75 -14.87 15.62 -7.05
C THR A 75 -13.98 16.03 -5.91
N GLU A 76 -12.66 15.97 -6.13
CA GLU A 76 -11.64 16.33 -5.15
C GLU A 76 -11.53 17.85 -4.93
N GLY A 77 -12.14 18.67 -5.77
CA GLY A 77 -12.10 20.13 -5.72
C GLY A 77 -13.38 20.78 -5.24
N ALA A 78 -14.38 20.00 -4.84
CA ALA A 78 -15.62 20.59 -4.30
C ALA A 78 -15.34 21.31 -2.97
N ASP A 79 -15.87 22.52 -2.81
CA ASP A 79 -15.73 23.33 -1.59
C ASP A 79 -16.19 22.61 -0.31
N THR A 80 -16.97 21.53 -0.46
CA THR A 80 -17.51 20.70 0.63
C THR A 80 -16.67 19.45 0.90
N PHE A 81 -15.63 19.14 0.09
CA PHE A 81 -14.79 17.96 0.30
C PHE A 81 -13.90 18.17 1.53
N ASP A 82 -14.04 17.29 2.52
CA ASP A 82 -13.21 17.26 3.72
C ASP A 82 -12.38 15.98 3.74
N PRO A 83 -11.07 16.04 3.49
CA PRO A 83 -10.21 14.86 3.45
C PRO A 83 -10.07 14.16 4.81
N MET A 84 -10.39 14.84 5.91
CA MET A 84 -10.44 14.26 7.25
C MET A 84 -11.72 13.45 7.49
N ASN A 85 -12.70 13.55 6.59
CA ASN A 85 -13.90 12.73 6.64
C ASN A 85 -13.66 11.41 5.89
N PRO A 86 -13.70 10.25 6.57
CA PRO A 86 -13.47 8.96 5.93
C PRO A 86 -14.42 8.65 4.77
N GLN A 87 -15.66 9.15 4.80
CA GLN A 87 -16.62 8.97 3.71
C GLN A 87 -16.21 9.76 2.46
N HIS A 88 -15.69 10.99 2.65
CA HIS A 88 -15.17 11.78 1.54
C HIS A 88 -13.90 11.13 0.96
N ALA A 89 -13.04 10.54 1.80
CA ALA A 89 -11.89 9.77 1.32
C ALA A 89 -12.30 8.58 0.44
N LEU A 90 -13.36 7.84 0.82
CA LEU A 90 -13.93 6.79 -0.03
C LEU A 90 -14.45 7.33 -1.36
N SER A 91 -15.04 8.53 -1.39
CA SER A 91 -15.57 9.11 -2.63
C SER A 91 -14.47 9.45 -3.66
N ALA A 92 -13.23 9.59 -3.22
CA ALA A 92 -12.06 9.80 -4.07
C ALA A 92 -11.47 8.50 -4.64
N LEU A 93 -12.13 7.34 -4.46
CA LEU A 93 -11.70 6.04 -4.98
C LEU A 93 -12.54 5.63 -6.20
N ASP A 94 -12.00 4.71 -6.97
CA ASP A 94 -12.68 4.11 -8.14
C ASP A 94 -13.25 2.70 -7.86
N GLY A 95 -13.13 2.23 -6.63
CA GLY A 95 -13.64 0.93 -6.24
C GLY A 95 -13.45 0.62 -4.75
N TRP A 96 -13.77 -0.61 -4.38
CA TRP A 96 -13.76 -1.15 -3.01
C TRP A 96 -12.48 -1.93 -2.72
N SER A 97 -12.26 -2.27 -1.46
CA SER A 97 -11.12 -3.12 -1.08
C SER A 97 -11.22 -4.52 -1.69
N ALA A 98 -10.09 -5.01 -2.18
CA ALA A 98 -9.98 -6.35 -2.74
C ALA A 98 -9.82 -7.46 -1.67
N HIS A 99 -9.59 -7.11 -0.40
CA HIS A 99 -9.24 -8.11 0.62
C HIS A 99 -9.91 -7.90 1.99
N MET A 100 -10.64 -6.79 2.17
CA MET A 100 -11.34 -6.55 3.43
C MET A 100 -12.63 -7.37 3.53
N PRO A 101 -12.91 -7.97 4.70
CA PRO A 101 -14.21 -8.57 4.97
C PRO A 101 -15.34 -7.54 4.89
N PHE A 102 -16.50 -7.98 4.46
CA PHE A 102 -17.71 -7.16 4.41
C PHE A 102 -18.93 -7.93 4.91
N SER A 103 -20.05 -7.25 5.09
CA SER A 103 -21.26 -7.88 5.65
C SER A 103 -22.47 -7.66 4.76
N ILE A 104 -23.29 -8.72 4.60
CA ILE A 104 -24.62 -8.64 4.01
C ILE A 104 -25.63 -8.46 5.15
N ARG A 105 -26.20 -7.27 5.26
CA ARG A 105 -27.18 -6.94 6.31
C ARG A 105 -28.56 -7.48 5.94
N VAL A 106 -29.25 -8.00 6.94
CA VAL A 106 -30.62 -8.47 6.85
C VAL A 106 -31.48 -7.86 7.94
N THR A 107 -32.73 -7.58 7.62
CA THR A 107 -33.75 -7.20 8.61
C THR A 107 -34.35 -8.46 9.19
N LEU A 108 -34.12 -8.69 10.47
CA LEU A 108 -34.74 -9.77 11.24
C LEU A 108 -36.16 -9.38 11.66
N THR A 109 -36.95 -10.36 12.03
CA THR A 109 -38.26 -10.14 12.68
C THR A 109 -38.19 -10.60 14.13
N ASP A 110 -39.17 -10.25 14.96
CA ASP A 110 -39.16 -10.59 16.39
C ASP A 110 -39.06 -12.09 16.65
N ASP A 111 -39.56 -12.93 15.72
CA ASP A 111 -39.64 -14.38 15.86
C ASP A 111 -38.72 -15.16 14.91
N LEU A 112 -38.06 -14.48 13.93
CA LEU A 112 -37.29 -15.16 12.88
C LEU A 112 -35.88 -14.62 12.78
N ASP A 113 -34.96 -15.55 12.71
CA ASP A 113 -33.55 -15.30 12.48
C ASP A 113 -33.07 -16.05 11.23
N ILE A 114 -31.84 -15.89 10.83
CA ILE A 114 -31.18 -16.71 9.80
C ILE A 114 -30.83 -18.07 10.41
N ASP A 115 -31.09 -19.14 9.67
CA ASP A 115 -30.51 -20.45 9.94
C ASP A 115 -29.03 -20.42 9.53
N ALA A 116 -28.14 -20.32 10.52
CA ALA A 116 -26.70 -20.24 10.29
C ALA A 116 -26.14 -21.42 9.47
N SER A 117 -26.82 -22.60 9.51
CA SER A 117 -26.39 -23.76 8.73
C SER A 117 -26.69 -23.64 7.23
N SER A 118 -27.58 -22.72 6.86
CA SER A 118 -27.88 -22.43 5.45
C SER A 118 -26.88 -21.46 4.79
N VAL A 119 -26.00 -20.85 5.56
CA VAL A 119 -24.94 -19.99 5.01
C VAL A 119 -23.84 -20.87 4.42
N SER A 120 -23.73 -20.90 3.12
CA SER A 120 -22.90 -21.82 2.36
C SER A 120 -22.56 -21.27 0.96
N GLY A 121 -21.74 -21.96 0.20
CA GLY A 121 -21.43 -21.61 -1.19
C GLY A 121 -22.61 -21.74 -2.16
N SER A 122 -23.71 -22.39 -1.79
CA SER A 122 -24.93 -22.38 -2.60
C SER A 122 -25.82 -21.19 -2.30
N SER A 123 -25.76 -20.64 -1.09
CA SER A 123 -26.59 -19.51 -0.66
C SER A 123 -25.91 -18.14 -0.86
N ILE A 124 -24.57 -18.09 -0.78
CA ILE A 124 -23.77 -16.88 -1.03
C ILE A 124 -22.77 -17.20 -2.13
N ARG A 125 -22.89 -16.53 -3.27
CA ARG A 125 -22.06 -16.74 -4.46
C ARG A 125 -21.45 -15.42 -4.91
N ILE A 126 -20.21 -15.48 -5.40
CA ILE A 126 -19.51 -14.31 -5.95
C ILE A 126 -18.94 -14.72 -7.31
N PHE A 127 -19.16 -13.88 -8.31
CA PHE A 127 -18.64 -14.04 -9.67
C PHE A 127 -17.79 -12.84 -10.03
N GLU A 128 -16.73 -13.03 -10.81
CA GLU A 128 -16.16 -11.93 -11.58
C GLU A 128 -17.21 -11.44 -12.59
N ALA A 129 -17.21 -10.16 -12.89
CA ALA A 129 -18.14 -9.58 -13.85
C ALA A 129 -17.52 -8.37 -14.56
N THR A 130 -18.02 -8.08 -15.75
CA THR A 130 -17.66 -6.88 -16.51
C THR A 130 -18.83 -5.92 -16.48
N GLN A 131 -18.58 -4.66 -16.15
CA GLN A 131 -19.62 -3.65 -16.24
C GLN A 131 -19.76 -3.11 -17.66
N ALA A 132 -20.98 -2.65 -17.99
CA ALA A 132 -21.33 -2.22 -19.34
C ALA A 132 -20.46 -1.08 -19.85
N LEU A 133 -20.07 -0.13 -19.00
CA LEU A 133 -19.23 1.02 -19.37
C LEU A 133 -17.79 0.64 -19.75
N GLU A 134 -17.33 -0.53 -19.36
CA GLU A 134 -15.95 -1.02 -19.61
C GLU A 134 -15.91 -2.11 -20.66
N GLY A 135 -17.01 -2.82 -20.87
CA GLY A 135 -17.08 -3.94 -21.79
C GLY A 135 -17.06 -3.54 -23.26
N THR A 136 -16.32 -4.31 -24.06
CA THR A 136 -16.16 -4.06 -25.50
C THR A 136 -17.10 -4.88 -26.37
N SER A 137 -17.84 -5.84 -25.80
CA SER A 137 -18.81 -6.66 -26.55
C SER A 137 -20.03 -5.85 -27.00
N GLU A 138 -20.73 -6.36 -28.01
CA GLU A 138 -21.98 -5.73 -28.48
C GLU A 138 -23.05 -5.65 -27.35
N THR A 139 -23.10 -6.65 -26.47
CA THR A 139 -24.02 -6.69 -25.31
C THR A 139 -23.69 -5.56 -24.35
N CYS A 140 -22.40 -5.41 -23.96
CA CYS A 140 -21.95 -4.37 -23.05
C CYS A 140 -22.20 -2.98 -23.62
N GLN A 141 -21.85 -2.75 -24.91
CA GLN A 141 -22.07 -1.47 -25.58
C GLN A 141 -23.56 -1.10 -25.70
N ALA A 142 -24.41 -2.09 -25.99
CA ALA A 142 -25.87 -1.86 -26.06
C ALA A 142 -26.42 -1.50 -24.66
N LEU A 143 -25.96 -2.18 -23.62
CA LEU A 143 -26.40 -1.92 -22.25
C LEU A 143 -25.89 -0.58 -21.73
N ALA A 144 -24.64 -0.23 -22.03
CA ALA A 144 -24.05 1.07 -21.74
C ALA A 144 -24.84 2.21 -22.40
N ALA A 145 -25.25 2.03 -23.66
CA ALA A 145 -26.07 3.00 -24.38
C ALA A 145 -27.50 3.12 -23.82
N ALA A 146 -28.04 2.04 -23.26
CA ALA A 146 -29.41 2.01 -22.72
C ALA A 146 -29.50 2.59 -21.30
N ILE A 147 -28.54 2.26 -20.43
CA ILE A 147 -28.59 2.62 -18.99
C ILE A 147 -27.51 3.65 -18.64
N GLY A 148 -26.26 3.49 -19.11
CA GLY A 148 -25.17 4.45 -18.97
C GLY A 148 -24.78 4.78 -17.53
N ALA A 149 -24.98 3.84 -16.60
CA ALA A 149 -24.69 4.01 -15.18
C ALA A 149 -23.60 3.02 -14.71
N PRO A 150 -22.78 3.38 -13.70
CA PRO A 150 -21.90 2.42 -13.06
C PRO A 150 -22.70 1.36 -12.30
N GLY A 151 -22.05 0.21 -12.07
CA GLY A 151 -22.69 -0.91 -11.37
C GLY A 151 -23.69 -1.72 -12.21
N VAL A 152 -23.67 -1.55 -13.54
CA VAL A 152 -24.49 -2.31 -14.50
C VAL A 152 -23.63 -3.41 -15.13
N PRO A 153 -23.77 -4.68 -14.68
CA PRO A 153 -23.00 -5.78 -15.26
C PRO A 153 -23.55 -6.15 -16.64
N CYS A 154 -22.68 -6.53 -17.56
CA CYS A 154 -23.05 -7.00 -18.90
C CYS A 154 -22.58 -8.42 -19.18
N GLU A 155 -21.56 -8.90 -18.51
CA GLU A 155 -21.00 -10.25 -18.65
C GLU A 155 -20.53 -10.77 -17.30
N LEU A 156 -20.67 -12.10 -17.09
CA LEU A 156 -20.08 -12.81 -15.95
C LEU A 156 -18.80 -13.50 -16.36
N GLY A 157 -17.81 -13.46 -15.46
CA GLY A 157 -16.56 -14.20 -15.51
C GLY A 157 -16.59 -15.47 -14.66
N GLU A 158 -15.45 -15.78 -14.05
CA GLU A 158 -15.28 -16.95 -13.18
C GLU A 158 -16.06 -16.80 -11.87
N GLU A 159 -16.61 -17.90 -11.35
CA GLU A 159 -17.17 -17.94 -10.00
C GLU A 159 -16.06 -18.17 -8.98
N LEU A 160 -16.00 -17.34 -7.95
CA LEU A 160 -15.08 -17.52 -6.83
C LEU A 160 -15.51 -18.75 -6.02
N THR A 161 -14.56 -19.60 -5.69
CA THR A 161 -14.77 -20.87 -5.01
C THR A 161 -14.94 -20.69 -3.51
N TYR A 162 -16.15 -20.98 -2.98
CA TYR A 162 -16.39 -20.96 -1.55
C TYR A 162 -15.48 -21.94 -0.79
N GLY A 163 -14.90 -21.48 0.32
CA GLY A 163 -13.93 -22.24 1.12
C GLY A 163 -12.48 -22.18 0.58
N VAL A 164 -12.27 -21.57 -0.59
CA VAL A 164 -10.93 -21.39 -1.20
C VAL A 164 -10.61 -19.90 -1.42
N ASP A 165 -11.54 -19.17 -2.02
CA ASP A 165 -11.37 -17.74 -2.32
C ASP A 165 -12.07 -16.86 -1.30
N PHE A 166 -13.17 -17.35 -0.73
CA PHE A 166 -13.88 -16.67 0.37
C PHE A 166 -14.69 -17.69 1.21
N VAL A 167 -15.11 -17.25 2.39
CA VAL A 167 -16.09 -17.92 3.25
C VAL A 167 -17.15 -16.92 3.69
N ALA A 168 -18.31 -17.43 4.11
CA ALA A 168 -19.33 -16.65 4.77
C ALA A 168 -19.75 -17.29 6.09
N SER A 169 -20.14 -16.48 7.06
CA SER A 169 -20.60 -16.96 8.38
C SER A 169 -21.66 -16.04 8.94
N TYR A 170 -22.51 -16.60 9.81
CA TYR A 170 -23.56 -15.86 10.51
C TYR A 170 -23.53 -16.16 12.00
N THR A 171 -23.62 -15.12 12.81
CA THR A 171 -23.83 -15.23 14.26
C THR A 171 -25.28 -14.89 14.57
N PRO A 172 -26.06 -15.81 15.20
CA PRO A 172 -27.47 -15.58 15.48
C PRO A 172 -27.75 -14.26 16.19
N GLY A 173 -28.80 -13.57 15.75
CA GLY A 173 -29.26 -12.31 16.32
C GLY A 173 -28.51 -11.05 15.83
N THR A 174 -27.46 -11.19 15.03
CA THR A 174 -26.67 -10.03 14.57
C THR A 174 -27.26 -9.31 13.36
N GLY A 175 -28.09 -9.98 12.57
CA GLY A 175 -28.64 -9.44 11.33
C GLY A 175 -27.57 -9.13 10.26
N ALA A 176 -26.38 -9.75 10.35
CA ALA A 176 -25.30 -9.53 9.42
C ALA A 176 -24.56 -10.83 9.09
N ILE A 177 -24.54 -11.20 7.81
CA ILE A 177 -23.75 -12.33 7.30
C ILE A 177 -22.38 -11.76 6.93
N ASN A 178 -21.33 -12.22 7.60
CA ASN A 178 -19.96 -11.80 7.32
C ASN A 178 -19.39 -12.59 6.15
N VAL A 179 -18.92 -11.92 5.13
CA VAL A 179 -18.21 -12.48 3.97
C VAL A 179 -16.73 -12.13 4.12
N VAL A 180 -15.88 -13.14 4.13
CA VAL A 180 -14.46 -13.01 4.43
C VAL A 180 -13.64 -13.55 3.26
N PRO A 181 -12.93 -12.70 2.50
CA PRO A 181 -11.97 -13.13 1.51
C PRO A 181 -10.87 -13.97 2.17
N LEU A 182 -10.50 -15.08 1.53
CA LEU A 182 -9.35 -15.92 1.90
C LEU A 182 -8.15 -15.71 0.98
N LYS A 183 -8.41 -15.04 -0.15
CA LYS A 183 -7.40 -14.51 -1.09
C LYS A 183 -7.81 -13.11 -1.52
N PRO A 184 -6.86 -12.24 -1.85
CA PRO A 184 -7.20 -10.96 -2.46
C PRO A 184 -7.95 -11.18 -3.77
N MET A 185 -9.04 -10.44 -3.99
CA MET A 185 -9.70 -10.35 -5.29
C MET A 185 -8.81 -9.59 -6.27
N LYS A 186 -9.04 -9.75 -7.57
CA LYS A 186 -8.28 -9.03 -8.59
C LYS A 186 -8.54 -7.51 -8.47
N SER A 187 -7.50 -6.71 -8.66
CA SER A 187 -7.60 -5.24 -8.75
C SER A 187 -8.31 -4.84 -10.05
N SER A 188 -9.01 -3.70 -10.05
CA SER A 188 -9.73 -3.17 -11.22
C SER A 188 -10.72 -4.17 -11.83
N GLN A 189 -11.34 -5.01 -11.01
CA GLN A 189 -12.25 -6.07 -11.45
C GLN A 189 -13.64 -5.89 -10.87
N GLY A 190 -14.66 -6.01 -11.72
CA GLY A 190 -16.03 -6.08 -11.28
C GLY A 190 -16.40 -7.45 -10.70
N HIS A 191 -17.28 -7.45 -9.72
CA HIS A 191 -17.78 -8.64 -9.07
C HIS A 191 -19.29 -8.57 -8.88
N MET A 192 -19.95 -9.75 -8.99
CA MET A 192 -21.36 -9.94 -8.68
C MET A 192 -21.49 -10.75 -7.40
N LEU A 193 -22.01 -10.14 -6.33
CA LEU A 193 -22.46 -10.83 -5.13
C LEU A 193 -23.91 -11.27 -5.33
N VAL A 194 -24.20 -12.53 -5.08
CA VAL A 194 -25.54 -13.13 -5.23
C VAL A 194 -25.93 -13.85 -3.96
N VAL A 195 -27.11 -13.54 -3.44
CA VAL A 195 -27.78 -14.28 -2.36
C VAL A 195 -28.93 -15.05 -2.98
N THR A 196 -28.94 -16.38 -2.83
CA THR A 196 -29.98 -17.25 -3.38
C THR A 196 -31.03 -17.62 -2.34
N GLU A 197 -32.16 -18.20 -2.79
CA GLU A 197 -33.21 -18.75 -1.93
C GLU A 197 -32.77 -19.98 -1.10
N GLU A 198 -31.51 -20.46 -1.30
CA GLU A 198 -30.92 -21.48 -0.41
C GLU A 198 -30.54 -20.90 0.96
N LEU A 199 -30.44 -19.58 1.10
CA LEU A 199 -30.34 -18.91 2.40
C LEU A 199 -31.72 -18.97 3.07
N LYS A 200 -31.77 -19.59 4.25
CA LYS A 200 -33.04 -19.86 4.96
C LYS A 200 -33.11 -19.10 6.28
N SER A 201 -34.32 -18.75 6.67
CA SER A 201 -34.65 -18.37 8.03
C SER A 201 -34.88 -19.59 8.92
N THR A 202 -34.93 -19.37 10.24
CA THR A 202 -35.05 -20.44 11.26
C THR A 202 -36.33 -21.29 11.13
N ASP A 203 -37.34 -20.82 10.42
CA ASP A 203 -38.53 -21.56 10.08
C ASP A 203 -38.44 -22.36 8.75
N GLY A 204 -37.28 -22.32 8.10
CA GLY A 204 -36.96 -23.04 6.85
C GLY A 204 -37.41 -22.36 5.56
N ARG A 205 -38.03 -21.17 5.64
CA ARG A 205 -38.39 -20.37 4.46
C ARG A 205 -37.14 -19.67 3.90
N ALA A 206 -37.19 -19.36 2.60
CA ALA A 206 -36.12 -18.55 1.97
C ALA A 206 -36.07 -17.15 2.56
N VAL A 207 -34.86 -16.65 2.80
CA VAL A 207 -34.66 -15.21 3.03
C VAL A 207 -34.98 -14.48 1.73
N LYS A 208 -35.78 -13.42 1.81
CA LYS A 208 -36.20 -12.64 0.64
C LYS A 208 -35.44 -11.32 0.51
N GLY A 209 -35.45 -10.71 -0.66
CA GLY A 209 -35.04 -9.32 -0.81
C GLY A 209 -35.98 -8.35 -0.07
N SER A 210 -35.54 -7.10 0.11
CA SER A 210 -36.41 -6.05 0.61
C SER A 210 -37.64 -5.88 -0.30
N ILE A 211 -38.69 -5.26 0.20
CA ILE A 211 -39.89 -5.00 -0.63
C ILE A 211 -39.51 -4.20 -1.89
N THR A 212 -38.62 -3.24 -1.76
CA THR A 212 -38.09 -2.45 -2.89
C THR A 212 -37.38 -3.35 -3.90
N TRP A 213 -36.58 -4.31 -3.45
CA TRP A 213 -35.90 -5.27 -4.30
C TRP A 213 -36.93 -6.18 -5.03
N GLU A 214 -37.88 -6.75 -4.31
CA GLU A 214 -38.89 -7.63 -4.88
C GLU A 214 -39.79 -6.94 -5.92
N LEU A 215 -40.02 -5.64 -5.79
CA LEU A 215 -40.69 -4.83 -6.80
C LEU A 215 -39.81 -4.56 -8.01
N ALA A 216 -38.55 -4.12 -7.76
CA ALA A 216 -37.63 -3.70 -8.82
C ALA A 216 -37.09 -4.89 -9.65
N ARG A 217 -37.02 -6.11 -9.10
CA ARG A 217 -36.54 -7.29 -9.82
C ARG A 217 -37.55 -7.87 -10.81
N GLN A 218 -38.84 -7.43 -10.76
CA GLN A 218 -39.85 -7.85 -11.73
C GLN A 218 -39.40 -7.43 -13.14
N ASP A 219 -39.70 -8.30 -14.13
CA ASP A 219 -39.38 -8.04 -15.53
C ASP A 219 -40.02 -6.71 -15.99
N ILE A 220 -39.21 -5.74 -16.32
CA ILE A 220 -39.62 -4.41 -16.76
C ILE A 220 -40.47 -4.42 -18.03
N THR A 221 -40.34 -5.48 -18.85
CA THR A 221 -41.11 -5.60 -20.12
C THR A 221 -42.53 -6.04 -19.88
N THR A 222 -42.81 -6.73 -18.77
CA THR A 222 -44.13 -7.27 -18.45
C THR A 222 -44.82 -6.55 -17.28
N ASN A 223 -44.05 -6.04 -16.33
CA ASN A 223 -44.49 -5.42 -15.08
C ASN A 223 -43.75 -4.09 -14.81
N ALA A 224 -43.79 -3.16 -15.77
CA ALA A 224 -43.16 -1.86 -15.66
C ALA A 224 -43.69 -1.03 -14.47
N LEU A 225 -42.81 -0.47 -13.64
CA LEU A 225 -43.17 0.37 -12.50
C LEU A 225 -43.66 1.76 -12.96
N GLY A 226 -44.41 2.45 -12.10
CA GLY A 226 -45.27 3.56 -12.53
C GLY A 226 -44.60 4.97 -12.56
N SER A 227 -43.30 5.12 -12.26
CA SER A 227 -42.59 6.41 -12.35
C SER A 227 -41.22 6.25 -13.00
N ASP A 228 -40.69 7.32 -13.57
CA ASP A 228 -39.39 7.32 -14.26
C ASP A 228 -38.26 6.86 -13.34
N ASP A 229 -38.20 7.33 -12.09
CA ASP A 229 -37.20 6.94 -11.10
C ASP A 229 -37.28 5.44 -10.75
N LEU A 230 -38.51 4.92 -10.60
CA LEU A 230 -38.73 3.50 -10.34
C LEU A 230 -38.42 2.63 -11.57
N LEU A 231 -38.68 3.12 -12.78
CA LEU A 231 -38.29 2.45 -14.02
C LEU A 231 -36.77 2.40 -14.18
N GLN A 232 -36.06 3.47 -13.83
CA GLN A 232 -34.62 3.49 -13.82
C GLN A 232 -34.06 2.47 -12.82
N LEU A 233 -34.57 2.47 -11.59
CA LEU A 233 -34.18 1.48 -10.57
C LEU A 233 -34.50 0.06 -11.04
N GLN A 234 -35.66 -0.15 -11.66
CA GLN A 234 -36.06 -1.46 -12.19
C GLN A 234 -35.10 -1.90 -13.30
N GLY A 235 -34.70 -1.00 -14.21
CA GLY A 235 -33.71 -1.30 -15.24
C GLY A 235 -32.35 -1.70 -14.66
N LEU A 236 -31.89 -0.98 -13.63
CA LEU A 236 -30.65 -1.31 -12.91
C LEU A 236 -30.73 -2.70 -12.24
N VAL A 237 -31.79 -2.97 -11.48
CA VAL A 237 -31.97 -4.26 -10.82
C VAL A 237 -32.15 -5.41 -11.82
N ASN A 238 -32.89 -5.18 -12.92
CA ASN A 238 -33.03 -6.18 -13.98
C ASN A 238 -31.67 -6.51 -14.63
N SER A 239 -30.75 -5.55 -14.79
CA SER A 239 -29.41 -5.84 -15.29
C SER A 239 -28.63 -6.79 -14.36
N LEU A 240 -28.76 -6.60 -13.03
CA LEU A 240 -28.13 -7.48 -12.03
C LEU A 240 -28.69 -8.92 -12.09
N VAL A 241 -29.97 -9.07 -12.33
CA VAL A 241 -30.61 -10.38 -12.32
C VAL A 241 -30.43 -11.10 -13.67
N ASN A 242 -30.63 -10.39 -14.79
CA ASN A 242 -30.60 -11.00 -16.11
C ASN A 242 -29.20 -11.49 -16.54
N VAL A 243 -28.12 -10.88 -16.04
CA VAL A 243 -26.74 -11.31 -16.32
C VAL A 243 -26.43 -12.69 -15.70
N LEU A 244 -27.26 -13.16 -14.74
CA LEU A 244 -27.06 -14.44 -14.05
C LEU A 244 -27.63 -15.65 -14.83
N GLU A 245 -28.54 -15.43 -15.78
CA GLU A 245 -29.16 -16.53 -16.56
C GLU A 245 -28.12 -17.38 -17.33
N PRO A 246 -27.11 -16.81 -18.00
CA PRO A 246 -26.07 -17.59 -18.67
C PRO A 246 -25.24 -18.49 -17.75
N ALA A 247 -25.15 -18.14 -16.45
CA ALA A 247 -24.50 -18.96 -15.43
C ALA A 247 -25.39 -20.09 -14.87
N GLY A 248 -26.60 -20.24 -15.42
CA GLY A 248 -27.53 -21.28 -15.03
C GLY A 248 -28.28 -21.03 -13.71
N LEU A 249 -28.31 -19.78 -13.26
CA LEU A 249 -29.12 -19.35 -12.12
C LEU A 249 -30.49 -18.93 -12.61
N ASP A 250 -31.53 -19.56 -12.05
CA ASP A 250 -32.90 -19.10 -12.27
C ASP A 250 -33.07 -17.75 -11.55
N THR A 251 -33.54 -16.75 -12.26
CA THR A 251 -33.79 -15.42 -11.71
C THR A 251 -34.79 -15.45 -10.56
N ALA A 252 -35.69 -16.46 -10.54
CA ALA A 252 -36.64 -16.70 -9.45
C ALA A 252 -35.94 -17.10 -8.13
N ASP A 253 -34.80 -17.78 -8.20
CA ASP A 253 -34.04 -18.26 -7.03
C ASP A 253 -33.12 -17.21 -6.43
N VAL A 254 -33.05 -15.99 -6.98
CA VAL A 254 -32.19 -14.91 -6.52
C VAL A 254 -32.93 -14.04 -5.51
N SER A 255 -32.56 -14.11 -4.25
CA SER A 255 -33.08 -13.25 -3.19
C SER A 255 -32.51 -11.82 -3.23
N TYR A 256 -31.24 -11.67 -3.65
CA TYR A 256 -30.56 -10.38 -3.76
C TYR A 256 -29.32 -10.52 -4.64
N ALA A 257 -29.00 -9.47 -5.37
CA ALA A 257 -27.72 -9.35 -6.05
C ALA A 257 -27.18 -7.91 -5.96
N ALA A 258 -25.86 -7.79 -5.95
CA ALA A 258 -25.17 -6.51 -5.99
C ALA A 258 -23.93 -6.61 -6.89
N TYR A 259 -23.65 -5.55 -7.63
CA TYR A 259 -22.40 -5.39 -8.34
C TYR A 259 -21.48 -4.47 -7.56
N PHE A 260 -20.19 -4.82 -7.51
CA PHE A 260 -19.16 -3.95 -6.97
C PHE A 260 -17.84 -4.14 -7.72
N SER A 261 -17.08 -3.07 -7.88
CA SER A 261 -15.74 -3.07 -8.46
C SER A 261 -14.69 -2.99 -7.36
N THR A 262 -13.61 -3.75 -7.50
CA THR A 262 -12.39 -3.52 -6.72
C THR A 262 -11.64 -2.33 -7.30
N GLN A 263 -10.96 -1.56 -6.45
CA GLN A 263 -10.23 -0.37 -6.88
C GLN A 263 -8.99 -0.71 -7.71
N SER A 264 -8.53 0.29 -8.48
CA SER A 264 -7.28 0.23 -9.24
C SER A 264 -6.08 0.49 -8.32
N THR A 265 -5.48 -0.57 -7.80
CA THR A 265 -4.35 -0.43 -6.86
C THR A 265 -3.02 -0.15 -7.55
N GLU A 266 -2.84 -0.63 -8.78
CA GLU A 266 -1.56 -0.59 -9.49
C GLU A 266 -1.47 0.48 -10.59
N ASP A 267 -2.60 0.92 -11.14
CA ASP A 267 -2.65 1.65 -12.42
C ASP A 267 -1.89 2.97 -12.39
N ALA A 268 -1.98 3.73 -11.28
CA ALA A 268 -1.24 4.98 -11.16
C ALA A 268 0.28 4.75 -11.11
N LEU A 269 0.73 3.74 -10.36
CA LEU A 269 2.16 3.40 -10.22
C LEU A 269 2.73 2.78 -11.50
N ASN A 270 1.98 1.93 -12.19
CA ASN A 270 2.34 1.40 -13.50
C ASN A 270 2.44 2.51 -14.54
N THR A 271 1.50 3.46 -14.52
CA THR A 271 1.54 4.63 -15.41
C THR A 271 2.78 5.49 -15.14
N ILE A 272 3.11 5.75 -13.88
CA ILE A 272 4.34 6.47 -13.49
C ILE A 272 5.58 5.74 -14.03
N LYS A 273 5.67 4.42 -13.84
CA LYS A 273 6.78 3.61 -14.34
C LYS A 273 6.97 3.80 -15.84
N GLN A 274 5.89 3.69 -16.61
CA GLN A 274 5.91 3.85 -18.07
C GLN A 274 6.29 5.28 -18.48
N LEU A 275 5.70 6.30 -17.84
CA LEU A 275 6.02 7.70 -18.13
C LEU A 275 7.47 8.06 -17.78
N ASN A 276 8.05 7.42 -16.77
CA ASN A 276 9.45 7.65 -16.39
C ASN A 276 10.46 7.13 -17.39
N ILE A 277 10.18 6.03 -18.08
CA ILE A 277 11.09 5.44 -19.08
C ILE A 277 10.82 5.92 -20.51
N ALA A 278 9.61 6.37 -20.82
CA ALA A 278 9.19 6.70 -22.17
C ALA A 278 10.10 7.74 -22.87
N PRO A 279 10.53 8.85 -22.25
CA PRO A 279 11.45 9.82 -22.88
C PRO A 279 12.81 9.21 -23.25
N TYR A 280 13.34 8.34 -22.37
CA TYR A 280 14.57 7.60 -22.65
C TYR A 280 14.37 6.66 -23.85
N ALA A 281 13.30 5.87 -23.84
CA ALA A 281 12.99 4.93 -24.90
C ALA A 281 12.83 5.65 -26.24
N GLN A 282 12.10 6.76 -26.27
CA GLN A 282 11.92 7.57 -27.47
C GLN A 282 13.26 8.13 -28.01
N ALA A 283 14.07 8.73 -27.15
CA ALA A 283 15.38 9.27 -27.54
C ALA A 283 16.31 8.18 -28.04
N PHE A 284 16.33 7.02 -27.38
CA PHE A 284 17.10 5.86 -27.77
C PHE A 284 16.72 5.35 -29.17
N GLN A 285 15.44 5.15 -29.40
CA GLN A 285 14.91 4.66 -30.68
C GLN A 285 15.15 5.65 -31.84
N GLN A 286 14.92 6.95 -31.59
CA GLN A 286 15.16 7.98 -32.60
C GLN A 286 16.66 8.05 -32.99
N THR A 287 17.55 7.92 -31.99
CA THR A 287 19.00 7.95 -32.25
C THR A 287 19.46 6.74 -33.03
N LEU A 288 18.93 5.54 -32.75
CA LEU A 288 19.19 4.33 -33.58
C LEU A 288 18.63 4.49 -34.97
N ALA A 289 17.42 5.00 -35.16
CA ALA A 289 16.80 5.23 -36.46
C ALA A 289 17.60 6.26 -37.30
N ALA A 290 18.29 7.19 -36.63
CA ALA A 290 19.22 8.12 -37.28
C ALA A 290 20.57 7.49 -37.71
N GLY A 291 20.77 6.17 -37.41
CA GLY A 291 21.95 5.40 -37.81
C GLY A 291 23.11 5.39 -36.82
N ALA A 292 22.87 5.82 -35.59
CA ALA A 292 23.88 5.70 -34.52
C ALA A 292 24.03 4.24 -34.04
N ASP A 293 25.17 3.91 -33.47
CA ASP A 293 25.39 2.60 -32.83
C ASP A 293 24.68 2.56 -31.45
N LEU A 294 24.59 1.37 -30.87
CA LEU A 294 23.92 1.10 -29.62
C LEU A 294 24.50 1.91 -28.45
N ALA A 295 25.85 2.05 -28.37
CA ALA A 295 26.52 2.77 -27.30
C ALA A 295 26.21 4.28 -27.37
N THR A 296 26.25 4.84 -28.58
CA THR A 296 25.90 6.25 -28.83
C THR A 296 24.44 6.52 -28.50
N ALA A 297 23.52 5.63 -28.89
CA ALA A 297 22.10 5.77 -28.61
C ALA A 297 21.83 5.73 -27.08
N LYS A 298 22.44 4.79 -26.37
CA LYS A 298 22.34 4.72 -24.89
C LYS A 298 22.88 5.99 -24.24
N ALA A 299 24.07 6.41 -24.60
CA ALA A 299 24.70 7.62 -24.03
C ALA A 299 23.85 8.88 -24.26
N PHE A 300 23.26 9.03 -25.45
CA PHE A 300 22.36 10.15 -25.74
C PHE A 300 21.05 10.06 -24.93
N ALA A 301 20.45 8.88 -24.85
CA ALA A 301 19.19 8.70 -24.14
C ALA A 301 19.33 8.87 -22.63
N SER A 302 20.49 8.56 -22.03
CA SER A 302 20.72 8.65 -20.58
C SER A 302 20.45 10.03 -19.99
N GLN A 303 20.52 11.11 -20.77
CA GLN A 303 20.15 12.45 -20.30
C GLN A 303 18.67 12.61 -19.94
N TYR A 304 17.83 11.66 -20.34
CA TYR A 304 16.39 11.61 -20.03
C TYR A 304 16.06 10.74 -18.81
N LEU A 305 17.07 10.16 -18.15
CA LEU A 305 16.88 9.43 -16.90
C LEU A 305 17.13 10.36 -15.69
N PRO A 306 16.53 10.08 -14.53
CA PRO A 306 16.94 10.70 -13.28
C PRO A 306 18.44 10.42 -13.07
N THR A 307 19.25 11.45 -12.93
CA THR A 307 20.72 11.32 -12.79
C THR A 307 21.11 11.43 -11.32
N ILE A 308 22.02 10.56 -10.89
CA ILE A 308 22.66 10.61 -9.56
C ILE A 308 24.02 11.27 -9.71
N THR A 309 24.23 12.39 -9.02
CA THR A 309 25.54 12.98 -8.84
C THR A 309 26.16 12.53 -7.53
N THR A 310 27.47 12.24 -7.51
CA THR A 310 28.18 11.75 -6.34
C THR A 310 29.20 12.73 -5.83
N GLU A 311 29.38 12.77 -4.50
CA GLU A 311 30.39 13.61 -3.84
C GLU A 311 31.00 12.84 -2.64
N LEU A 312 32.22 13.16 -2.27
CA LEU A 312 32.85 12.66 -1.04
C LEU A 312 32.49 13.60 0.11
N THR A 313 32.06 13.00 1.23
CA THR A 313 31.84 13.74 2.47
C THR A 313 33.18 13.85 3.20
N PRO A 314 33.77 15.06 3.34
CA PRO A 314 35.06 15.22 4.01
C PRO A 314 35.02 14.76 5.46
N GLY A 315 35.87 13.80 5.84
CA GLY A 315 36.08 13.34 7.21
C GLY A 315 35.13 12.26 7.70
N ALA A 316 34.31 11.66 6.80
CA ALA A 316 33.39 10.56 7.13
C ALA A 316 33.47 9.46 6.05
N ASP A 317 34.69 9.04 5.71
CA ASP A 317 34.94 8.24 4.52
C ASP A 317 34.62 6.77 4.68
N THR A 318 34.44 6.28 5.92
CA THR A 318 34.08 4.87 6.17
C THR A 318 32.83 4.72 7.03
N VAL A 319 32.26 3.52 7.00
CA VAL A 319 31.10 3.19 7.85
C VAL A 319 31.45 3.34 9.33
N PHE A 320 32.67 2.94 9.72
CA PHE A 320 33.12 3.04 11.11
C PHE A 320 33.06 4.47 11.66
N GLU A 321 33.62 5.45 10.95
CA GLU A 321 33.63 6.85 11.41
C GLU A 321 32.22 7.40 11.59
N ASN A 322 31.26 6.95 10.76
CA ASN A 322 29.86 7.40 10.83
C ASN A 322 29.07 6.77 11.97
N ILE A 323 29.33 5.49 12.31
CA ILE A 323 28.56 4.77 13.33
C ILE A 323 29.33 4.50 14.62
N SER A 324 30.56 4.97 14.74
CA SER A 324 31.43 4.70 15.89
C SER A 324 30.78 5.08 17.24
N SER A 325 30.02 6.16 17.28
CA SER A 325 29.26 6.58 18.46
C SER A 325 28.10 5.66 18.83
N LEU A 326 27.65 4.81 17.92
CA LEU A 326 26.65 3.77 18.18
C LEU A 326 27.30 2.47 18.69
N LEU A 327 28.56 2.23 18.31
CA LEU A 327 29.33 1.02 18.64
C LEU A 327 30.12 1.15 19.92
N LEU A 328 30.61 2.33 20.25
CA LEU A 328 31.54 2.61 21.35
C LEU A 328 31.02 3.74 22.24
N THR A 329 31.35 3.67 23.52
CA THR A 329 31.06 4.77 24.44
C THR A 329 31.96 5.98 24.15
N ALA A 330 31.52 7.16 24.60
CA ALA A 330 32.34 8.37 24.44
C ALA A 330 33.74 8.25 25.08
N GLU A 331 33.87 7.49 26.19
CA GLU A 331 35.13 7.24 26.87
C GLU A 331 36.01 6.30 26.05
N GLN A 332 35.46 5.26 25.45
CA GLN A 332 36.19 4.36 24.54
C GLN A 332 36.69 5.11 23.30
N LEU A 333 35.82 5.93 22.65
CA LEU A 333 36.19 6.74 21.51
C LEU A 333 37.31 7.73 21.86
N ALA A 334 37.20 8.42 23.00
CA ALA A 334 38.25 9.34 23.48
C ALA A 334 39.58 8.60 23.77
N GLY A 335 39.50 7.39 24.27
CA GLY A 335 40.68 6.54 24.49
C GLY A 335 41.36 6.12 23.19
N LEU A 336 40.60 5.76 22.16
CA LEU A 336 41.13 5.44 20.84
C LEU A 336 41.70 6.69 20.15
N ALA A 337 41.01 7.83 20.21
CA ALA A 337 41.47 9.09 19.66
C ALA A 337 42.82 9.57 20.27
N ALA A 338 42.99 9.35 21.56
CA ALA A 338 44.23 9.71 22.24
C ALA A 338 45.50 8.99 21.70
N VAL A 339 45.29 7.88 21.02
CA VAL A 339 46.35 7.06 20.41
C VAL A 339 46.25 6.95 18.89
N GLY A 340 45.33 7.69 18.26
CA GLY A 340 45.12 7.72 16.80
C GLY A 340 44.54 6.44 16.21
N LEU A 341 43.72 5.73 16.98
CA LEU A 341 43.04 4.49 16.60
C LEU A 341 41.50 4.69 16.45
N ASP A 342 41.05 5.93 16.38
CA ASP A 342 39.64 6.34 16.24
C ASP A 342 39.17 6.45 14.78
N THR A 343 40.09 6.16 13.84
CA THR A 343 39.82 6.12 12.39
C THR A 343 40.24 4.77 11.80
N CYS A 344 39.63 4.41 10.70
CA CYS A 344 39.99 3.18 9.97
C CYS A 344 41.45 3.23 9.49
N ASP A 345 41.90 4.34 8.97
CA ASP A 345 43.31 4.54 8.55
C ASP A 345 44.30 4.32 9.69
N GLY A 346 44.01 4.89 10.85
CA GLY A 346 44.81 4.70 12.06
C GLY A 346 44.88 3.27 12.52
N LEU A 347 43.72 2.58 12.54
CA LEU A 347 43.62 1.17 12.89
C LEU A 347 44.39 0.27 11.91
N ILE A 348 44.21 0.45 10.61
CA ILE A 348 44.86 -0.32 9.55
C ILE A 348 46.39 -0.09 9.59
N ALA A 349 46.85 1.15 9.70
CA ALA A 349 48.26 1.46 9.79
C ALA A 349 48.91 0.76 10.98
N ALA A 350 48.29 0.82 12.16
CA ALA A 350 48.81 0.19 13.37
C ALA A 350 48.75 -1.36 13.32
N VAL A 351 47.76 -1.96 12.71
CA VAL A 351 47.65 -3.44 12.52
C VAL A 351 48.66 -3.91 11.50
N SER A 352 48.93 -3.16 10.47
CA SER A 352 49.84 -3.53 9.38
C SER A 352 51.32 -3.37 9.73
N ASP A 353 51.65 -2.66 10.85
CA ASP A 353 53.03 -2.51 11.34
C ASP A 353 53.21 -3.37 12.61
N PRO A 354 53.84 -4.58 12.50
CA PRO A 354 54.11 -5.45 13.63
C PRO A 354 55.09 -4.87 14.65
N THR A 355 55.80 -3.80 14.26
CA THR A 355 56.77 -3.09 15.13
C THR A 355 56.16 -1.95 15.90
N SER A 356 54.94 -1.58 15.61
CA SER A 356 54.22 -0.50 16.29
C SER A 356 53.92 -0.91 17.75
N PRO A 357 54.19 -0.04 18.71
CA PRO A 357 53.80 -0.27 20.09
C PRO A 357 52.29 -0.36 20.28
N LEU A 358 51.48 0.08 19.31
CA LEU A 358 50.02 0.07 19.29
C LEU A 358 49.44 -1.18 18.58
N ASN A 359 50.31 -2.03 17.94
CA ASN A 359 49.86 -3.12 17.13
C ASN A 359 48.91 -4.10 17.89
N ALA A 360 49.25 -4.46 19.14
CA ALA A 360 48.41 -5.36 19.93
C ALA A 360 47.05 -4.74 20.27
N THR A 361 47.01 -3.43 20.62
CA THR A 361 45.78 -2.71 20.92
C THR A 361 44.95 -2.53 19.64
N ALA A 362 45.60 -2.11 18.56
CA ALA A 362 44.95 -1.97 17.26
C ALA A 362 44.39 -3.29 16.75
N SER A 363 45.13 -4.39 16.86
CA SER A 363 44.63 -5.73 16.46
C SER A 363 43.41 -6.19 17.26
N ALA A 364 43.40 -5.91 18.57
CA ALA A 364 42.24 -6.23 19.42
C ALA A 364 41.01 -5.37 19.05
N THR A 365 41.23 -4.07 18.83
CA THR A 365 40.22 -3.13 18.37
C THR A 365 39.68 -3.50 16.98
N PHE A 366 40.60 -3.77 16.07
CA PHE A 366 40.26 -4.14 14.69
C PHE A 366 39.49 -5.47 14.65
N ALA A 367 39.79 -6.43 15.51
CA ALA A 367 39.04 -7.67 15.61
C ALA A 367 37.57 -7.46 16.02
N SER A 368 37.27 -6.39 16.77
CA SER A 368 35.91 -6.09 17.22
C SER A 368 35.13 -5.18 16.30
N ILE A 369 35.80 -4.19 15.68
CA ILE A 369 35.12 -3.13 14.91
C ILE A 369 35.69 -2.93 13.50
N GLY A 370 36.78 -3.58 13.14
CA GLY A 370 37.46 -3.43 11.84
C GLY A 370 36.61 -3.83 10.63
N LEU A 371 35.59 -4.66 10.85
CA LEU A 371 34.63 -4.99 9.80
C LEU A 371 33.90 -3.74 9.29
N PHE A 372 33.67 -2.74 10.12
CA PHE A 372 33.03 -1.48 9.70
C PHE A 372 33.95 -0.58 8.86
N CYS A 373 35.22 -0.92 8.76
CA CYS A 373 36.18 -0.29 7.84
C CYS A 373 36.14 -0.88 6.41
N THR A 374 35.42 -1.98 6.19
CA THR A 374 35.36 -2.66 4.89
C THR A 374 34.57 -1.91 3.81
N SER A 375 33.88 -0.84 4.17
CA SER A 375 33.08 -0.04 3.25
C SER A 375 33.44 1.45 3.33
N THR A 376 33.59 2.06 2.17
CA THR A 376 33.68 3.51 2.02
C THR A 376 32.29 4.09 1.74
N ILE A 377 31.95 5.21 2.39
CA ILE A 377 30.69 5.93 2.16
C ILE A 377 30.91 6.97 1.06
N VAL A 378 29.98 7.03 0.11
CA VAL A 378 29.90 8.08 -0.89
C VAL A 378 28.49 8.66 -0.85
N GLU A 379 28.39 9.94 -0.63
CA GLU A 379 27.12 10.65 -0.69
C GLU A 379 26.81 11.04 -2.13
N GLY A 380 25.52 11.19 -2.41
CA GLY A 380 25.04 11.62 -3.71
C GLY A 380 23.71 12.34 -3.61
N GLU A 381 23.25 12.81 -4.74
CA GLU A 381 21.95 13.45 -4.88
C GLU A 381 21.27 12.98 -6.16
N VAL A 382 19.98 12.66 -6.08
CA VAL A 382 19.13 12.29 -7.21
C VAL A 382 17.89 13.18 -7.24
N LYS A 383 17.48 13.61 -8.43
CA LYS A 383 16.21 14.32 -8.61
C LYS A 383 15.12 13.33 -8.99
N LEU A 384 14.19 13.06 -8.07
CA LEU A 384 13.08 12.14 -8.25
C LEU A 384 11.78 12.89 -8.50
N PRO A 385 10.87 12.37 -9.34
CA PRO A 385 9.52 12.92 -9.49
C PRO A 385 8.79 12.91 -8.16
N TYR A 386 8.16 14.01 -7.78
CA TYR A 386 7.44 14.14 -6.52
C TYR A 386 5.99 14.54 -6.75
N TYR A 387 5.07 13.68 -6.34
CA TYR A 387 3.65 13.82 -6.59
C TYR A 387 2.86 14.25 -5.34
N SER A 388 3.48 14.17 -4.15
CA SER A 388 2.90 14.67 -2.90
C SER A 388 3.16 16.16 -2.74
N SER A 389 2.34 16.84 -1.91
CA SER A 389 2.45 18.28 -1.72
C SER A 389 3.66 18.65 -0.86
N THR A 390 4.44 19.63 -1.31
CA THR A 390 5.53 20.26 -0.53
C THR A 390 5.07 21.49 0.24
N THR A 391 3.84 21.95 0.04
CA THR A 391 3.27 23.17 0.67
C THR A 391 2.19 22.86 1.69
N ASN A 392 1.62 21.67 1.65
CA ASN A 392 0.59 21.19 2.59
C ASN A 392 0.71 19.66 2.80
N PRO A 393 1.85 19.17 3.35
CA PRO A 393 2.22 17.74 3.29
C PRO A 393 1.29 16.79 4.05
N ASP A 394 0.54 17.28 5.05
CA ASP A 394 -0.36 16.47 5.88
C ASP A 394 -1.83 16.55 5.47
N ASN A 395 -2.19 17.47 4.54
CA ASN A 395 -3.58 17.71 4.16
C ASN A 395 -3.82 17.74 2.65
N ASP A 396 -2.82 17.40 1.85
CA ASP A 396 -2.98 17.29 0.40
C ASP A 396 -2.48 15.93 -0.09
N TRP A 397 -3.03 15.46 -1.20
CA TRP A 397 -2.81 14.12 -1.77
C TRP A 397 -2.56 14.21 -3.28
N TRP A 398 -2.25 13.09 -3.90
CA TRP A 398 -2.03 13.03 -5.34
C TRP A 398 -3.28 13.44 -6.11
N ARG A 399 -3.08 14.33 -7.07
CA ARG A 399 -4.14 14.86 -7.95
C ARG A 399 -4.00 14.24 -9.32
N ALA A 400 -5.14 13.92 -9.95
CA ALA A 400 -5.15 13.48 -11.34
C ALA A 400 -4.78 14.63 -12.29
N ALA A 401 -3.85 14.38 -13.21
CA ALA A 401 -3.45 15.34 -14.23
C ALA A 401 -4.51 15.51 -15.34
N CYS A 402 -5.38 14.50 -15.49
CA CYS A 402 -6.37 14.46 -16.58
C CYS A 402 -7.68 13.85 -16.06
N THR A 403 -8.79 14.21 -16.66
CA THR A 403 -10.06 13.51 -16.42
C THR A 403 -9.99 12.10 -17.03
N SER A 404 -10.52 11.10 -16.32
CA SER A 404 -10.55 9.74 -16.82
C SER A 404 -11.40 9.58 -18.08
N GLY A 405 -11.04 8.61 -18.91
CA GLY A 405 -11.81 8.29 -20.12
C GLY A 405 -13.23 7.80 -19.79
N ALA A 406 -13.40 7.04 -18.69
CA ALA A 406 -14.72 6.60 -18.23
C ALA A 406 -15.63 7.79 -17.89
N THR A 407 -15.11 8.80 -17.17
CA THR A 407 -15.86 10.04 -16.88
C THR A 407 -16.22 10.80 -18.15
N LEU A 408 -15.26 10.94 -19.09
CA LEU A 408 -15.52 11.63 -20.36
C LEU A 408 -16.59 10.92 -21.19
N GLN A 409 -16.56 9.58 -21.25
CA GLN A 409 -17.58 8.79 -21.94
C GLN A 409 -18.96 8.92 -21.28
N SER A 410 -19.04 8.91 -19.94
CA SER A 410 -20.31 9.07 -19.23
C SER A 410 -20.96 10.42 -19.47
N LEU A 411 -20.16 11.50 -19.60
CA LEU A 411 -20.64 12.85 -19.91
C LEU A 411 -21.02 13.02 -21.38
N GLY A 412 -20.33 12.31 -22.27
CA GLY A 412 -20.49 12.43 -23.70
C GLY A 412 -19.81 13.66 -24.31
N SER A 413 -19.44 13.54 -25.58
CA SER A 413 -18.64 14.54 -26.31
C SER A 413 -19.29 15.93 -26.41
N GLU A 414 -20.62 15.99 -26.47
CA GLU A 414 -21.35 17.26 -26.57
C GLU A 414 -21.24 18.10 -25.30
N ILE A 415 -21.44 17.46 -24.14
CA ILE A 415 -21.31 18.11 -22.83
C ILE A 415 -19.87 18.55 -22.60
N VAL A 416 -18.90 17.65 -22.81
CA VAL A 416 -17.48 17.95 -22.62
C VAL A 416 -17.03 19.12 -23.52
N THR A 417 -17.44 19.14 -24.78
CA THR A 417 -17.16 20.26 -25.69
C THR A 417 -17.73 21.56 -25.16
N GLY A 418 -18.96 21.55 -24.63
CA GLY A 418 -19.58 22.71 -24.00
C GLY A 418 -18.80 23.23 -22.80
N LEU A 419 -18.32 22.31 -21.91
CA LEU A 419 -17.49 22.64 -20.74
C LEU A 419 -16.13 23.26 -21.16
N ILE A 420 -15.50 22.72 -22.21
CA ILE A 420 -14.24 23.24 -22.75
C ILE A 420 -14.46 24.67 -23.27
N GLN A 421 -15.50 24.88 -24.08
CA GLN A 421 -15.83 26.22 -24.65
C GLN A 421 -16.19 27.23 -23.58
N ALA A 422 -16.80 26.79 -22.49
CA ALA A 422 -17.15 27.65 -21.35
C ALA A 422 -15.95 27.94 -20.41
N GLY A 423 -14.79 27.32 -20.65
CA GLY A 423 -13.61 27.45 -19.77
C GLY A 423 -13.81 26.81 -18.39
N GLN A 424 -14.69 25.81 -18.31
CA GLN A 424 -15.03 25.11 -17.05
C GLN A 424 -14.23 23.83 -16.82
N VAL A 425 -13.24 23.54 -17.67
CA VAL A 425 -12.33 22.43 -17.49
C VAL A 425 -11.17 22.85 -16.59
N GLY A 426 -10.92 22.06 -15.55
CA GLY A 426 -9.88 22.36 -14.56
C GLY A 426 -8.47 22.41 -15.16
N ALA A 427 -7.58 23.18 -14.55
CA ALA A 427 -6.19 23.39 -14.99
C ALA A 427 -5.42 22.07 -15.14
N ASN A 428 -5.72 21.07 -14.32
CA ASN A 428 -5.11 19.74 -14.38
C ASN A 428 -5.31 19.03 -15.74
N ASN A 429 -6.32 19.45 -16.51
CA ASN A 429 -6.58 18.89 -17.85
C ASN A 429 -5.78 19.56 -18.97
N ALA A 430 -5.05 20.64 -18.71
CA ALA A 430 -4.43 21.46 -19.77
C ALA A 430 -3.50 20.64 -20.68
N ARG A 431 -2.66 19.77 -20.11
CA ARG A 431 -1.74 18.91 -20.89
C ARG A 431 -2.49 17.88 -21.72
N CYS A 432 -3.49 17.22 -21.13
CA CYS A 432 -4.28 16.21 -21.83
C CYS A 432 -5.19 16.83 -22.88
N GLN A 433 -5.69 18.04 -22.65
CA GLN A 433 -6.41 18.81 -23.66
C GLN A 433 -5.52 19.13 -24.84
N LEU A 434 -4.26 19.55 -24.61
CA LEU A 434 -3.31 19.83 -25.69
C LEU A 434 -2.96 18.53 -26.46
N ALA A 435 -2.63 17.46 -25.75
CA ALA A 435 -2.23 16.17 -26.35
C ALA A 435 -3.36 15.50 -27.13
N SER A 436 -4.61 15.69 -26.74
CA SER A 436 -5.79 15.17 -27.45
C SER A 436 -6.32 16.10 -28.55
N GLY A 437 -5.56 17.09 -28.97
CA GLY A 437 -6.02 18.05 -29.98
C GLY A 437 -7.17 18.94 -29.55
N GLY A 438 -7.32 19.17 -28.23
CA GLY A 438 -8.31 20.08 -27.67
C GLY A 438 -9.60 19.41 -27.20
N THR A 439 -9.74 18.09 -27.38
CA THR A 439 -11.02 17.38 -27.17
C THR A 439 -11.14 16.71 -25.80
N LEU A 440 -10.02 16.40 -25.14
CA LEU A 440 -9.87 15.53 -23.96
C LEU A 440 -10.15 14.04 -24.24
N PHE A 441 -10.75 13.69 -25.37
CA PHE A 441 -10.99 12.30 -25.77
C PHE A 441 -9.77 11.72 -26.48
N ASP A 442 -9.62 10.38 -26.42
CA ASP A 442 -8.64 9.59 -27.21
C ASP A 442 -7.23 10.19 -27.13
N LEU A 443 -6.68 10.25 -25.91
CA LEU A 443 -5.32 10.73 -25.69
C LEU A 443 -4.33 9.86 -26.43
N ASP A 444 -3.66 10.43 -27.44
CA ASP A 444 -2.67 9.69 -28.24
C ASP A 444 -1.31 9.67 -27.55
N LEU A 445 -1.02 8.55 -26.91
CA LEU A 445 0.27 8.24 -26.29
C LEU A 445 1.06 7.17 -27.06
N THR A 446 0.67 6.85 -28.30
CA THR A 446 1.33 5.82 -29.09
C THR A 446 2.78 6.14 -29.41
N SER A 447 3.15 7.42 -29.49
CA SER A 447 4.54 7.86 -29.62
C SER A 447 5.42 7.53 -28.41
N LEU A 448 4.81 7.22 -27.27
CA LEU A 448 5.46 6.78 -26.04
C LEU A 448 5.31 5.26 -25.84
N GLY A 449 4.80 4.52 -26.83
CA GLY A 449 4.53 3.09 -26.71
C GLY A 449 3.34 2.75 -25.81
N MET A 450 2.47 3.70 -25.48
CA MET A 450 1.35 3.53 -24.55
C MET A 450 0.01 3.70 -25.26
N THR A 451 -1.01 2.96 -24.80
CA THR A 451 -2.41 3.29 -25.05
C THR A 451 -2.89 4.33 -24.03
N ASP A 452 -4.06 4.96 -24.26
CA ASP A 452 -4.59 5.91 -23.29
C ASP A 452 -4.96 5.19 -21.97
N PRO A 453 -4.19 5.37 -20.88
CA PRO A 453 -4.42 4.64 -19.62
C PRO A 453 -5.67 5.11 -18.87
N ARG A 454 -6.23 6.28 -19.24
CA ARG A 454 -7.40 6.85 -18.56
C ARG A 454 -8.67 6.06 -18.78
N ASN A 455 -8.71 5.19 -19.80
CA ASN A 455 -9.90 4.40 -20.11
C ASN A 455 -10.13 3.23 -19.14
N ILE A 456 -9.16 2.92 -18.27
CA ILE A 456 -9.18 1.74 -17.41
C ILE A 456 -9.91 2.01 -16.09
N THR A 457 -9.87 3.25 -15.58
CA THR A 457 -10.37 3.58 -14.25
C THR A 457 -11.31 4.79 -14.24
N LYS A 458 -12.09 4.93 -13.17
CA LYS A 458 -12.94 6.10 -12.91
C LYS A 458 -12.12 7.41 -12.89
N PHE A 459 -10.91 7.38 -12.36
CA PHE A 459 -9.99 8.51 -12.30
C PHE A 459 -8.82 8.28 -13.27
N SER A 460 -8.24 9.38 -13.77
CA SER A 460 -7.02 9.27 -14.54
C SER A 460 -5.88 8.75 -13.66
N PRO A 461 -5.16 7.72 -14.06
CA PRO A 461 -4.02 7.21 -13.32
C PRO A 461 -2.74 8.06 -13.50
N ILE A 462 -2.81 9.18 -14.22
CA ILE A 462 -1.69 10.09 -14.45
C ILE A 462 -1.67 11.12 -13.32
N PRO A 463 -0.70 11.10 -12.38
CA PRO A 463 -0.65 12.07 -11.29
C PRO A 463 -0.03 13.41 -11.73
N VAL A 464 -0.42 14.47 -11.05
CA VAL A 464 0.22 15.78 -11.17
C VAL A 464 1.52 15.78 -10.37
N LEU A 465 2.60 16.29 -10.96
CA LEU A 465 3.84 16.56 -10.24
C LEU A 465 3.65 17.80 -9.35
N GLN A 466 3.85 17.65 -8.05
CA GLN A 466 3.65 18.69 -7.04
C GLN A 466 4.96 19.17 -6.37
N GLY A 467 6.09 18.62 -6.75
CA GLY A 467 7.39 19.08 -6.29
C GLY A 467 7.59 20.57 -6.59
N ARG A 468 8.65 21.16 -6.06
CA ARG A 468 8.90 22.62 -6.11
C ARG A 468 8.48 23.24 -7.44
N GLN A 469 7.54 24.20 -7.38
CA GLN A 469 7.09 24.94 -8.55
C GLN A 469 8.24 25.75 -9.14
N VAL A 470 8.55 25.48 -10.40
CA VAL A 470 9.25 26.40 -11.27
C VAL A 470 8.34 26.69 -12.46
N ASP A 471 8.23 27.94 -12.84
CA ASP A 471 7.22 28.48 -13.78
C ASP A 471 7.34 27.98 -15.24
N ASP A 472 8.09 26.92 -15.52
CA ASP A 472 8.34 26.44 -16.88
C ASP A 472 7.72 25.06 -17.16
N VAL A 473 6.81 25.03 -18.12
CA VAL A 473 5.79 24.00 -18.35
C VAL A 473 6.24 22.90 -19.32
N ASP A 474 7.50 22.88 -19.77
CA ASP A 474 7.82 22.26 -21.07
C ASP A 474 8.34 20.83 -21.08
N THR A 475 8.59 20.16 -19.97
CA THR A 475 8.91 18.71 -20.01
C THR A 475 8.47 17.97 -18.75
N PHE A 476 8.10 16.70 -18.90
CA PHE A 476 7.75 15.77 -17.82
C PHE A 476 8.88 15.57 -16.80
N TYR A 477 10.09 16.00 -17.10
CA TYR A 477 11.34 15.82 -16.34
C TYR A 477 12.15 17.10 -16.18
N ASN A 478 11.54 18.26 -16.28
CA ASN A 478 12.18 19.51 -15.87
C ASN A 478 12.31 19.56 -14.35
N GLU A 479 13.22 20.37 -13.86
CA GLU A 479 13.47 20.61 -12.42
C GLU A 479 12.18 20.98 -11.63
N ALA A 480 11.16 21.46 -12.33
CA ALA A 480 9.81 21.64 -11.84
C ALA A 480 9.12 20.29 -11.59
N GLY A 481 8.71 20.04 -10.35
CA GLY A 481 7.98 18.80 -9.97
C GLY A 481 8.89 17.67 -9.52
N THR A 482 10.20 17.87 -9.38
CA THR A 482 11.12 16.91 -8.78
C THR A 482 11.54 17.36 -7.38
N GLU A 483 11.91 16.39 -6.56
CA GLU A 483 12.57 16.59 -5.28
C GLU A 483 14.03 16.15 -5.39
N SER A 484 14.95 16.94 -4.79
CA SER A 484 16.34 16.57 -4.62
C SER A 484 16.49 15.67 -3.42
N VAL A 485 16.78 14.40 -3.65
CA VAL A 485 16.86 13.36 -2.62
C VAL A 485 18.33 12.98 -2.42
N ARG A 486 18.79 13.03 -1.17
CA ARG A 486 20.14 12.57 -0.79
C ARG A 486 20.22 11.06 -0.91
N VAL A 487 21.29 10.58 -1.54
CA VAL A 487 21.60 9.17 -1.72
C VAL A 487 22.86 8.83 -0.93
N GLN A 488 22.86 7.70 -0.24
CA GLN A 488 24.03 7.16 0.45
C GLN A 488 24.43 5.85 -0.20
N PHE A 489 25.66 5.77 -0.67
CA PHE A 489 26.30 4.53 -1.13
C PHE A 489 27.30 4.03 -0.09
N THR A 490 27.43 2.70 -0.01
CA THR A 490 28.59 2.07 0.63
C THR A 490 29.28 1.18 -0.39
N ILE A 491 30.56 1.42 -0.58
CA ILE A 491 31.37 0.76 -1.61
C ILE A 491 32.41 -0.13 -0.91
N PRO A 492 32.59 -1.42 -1.30
CA PRO A 492 33.60 -2.29 -0.74
C PRO A 492 35.01 -1.70 -0.84
N ASN A 493 35.76 -1.69 0.26
CA ASN A 493 37.13 -1.21 0.30
C ASN A 493 38.09 -2.40 0.14
N GLU A 494 38.57 -2.60 -1.09
CA GLU A 494 39.44 -3.72 -1.44
C GLU A 494 40.71 -3.79 -0.60
N LEU A 495 41.33 -2.62 -0.26
CA LEU A 495 42.56 -2.58 0.54
C LEU A 495 42.35 -3.07 1.96
N VAL A 496 41.24 -2.64 2.58
CA VAL A 496 40.88 -3.06 3.94
C VAL A 496 40.56 -4.57 3.96
N ILE A 497 39.78 -5.04 2.99
CA ILE A 497 39.39 -6.46 2.90
C ILE A 497 40.62 -7.33 2.63
N ALA A 498 41.58 -6.87 1.80
CA ALA A 498 42.83 -7.57 1.58
C ALA A 498 43.68 -7.61 2.87
N THR A 499 43.69 -6.54 3.68
CA THR A 499 44.37 -6.49 4.99
C THR A 499 43.75 -7.52 5.96
N ILE A 500 42.43 -7.61 6.02
CA ILE A 500 41.69 -8.63 6.80
C ILE A 500 42.03 -10.04 6.29
N SER A 501 42.06 -10.23 4.98
CA SER A 501 42.44 -11.51 4.37
C SER A 501 43.83 -11.97 4.80
N ALA A 502 44.80 -11.06 4.73
CA ALA A 502 46.16 -11.34 5.17
C ALA A 502 46.24 -11.65 6.68
N ALA A 503 45.55 -10.87 7.52
CA ALA A 503 45.50 -11.04 8.98
C ALA A 503 44.84 -12.35 9.41
N THR A 504 43.87 -12.82 8.66
CA THR A 504 43.16 -14.09 8.92
C THR A 504 43.80 -15.30 8.24
N GLY A 505 44.94 -15.12 7.58
CA GLY A 505 45.65 -16.19 6.84
C GLY A 505 44.82 -16.70 5.65
N GLY A 506 43.97 -15.88 5.08
CA GLY A 506 43.09 -16.19 3.96
C GLY A 506 41.77 -16.87 4.34
N ALA A 507 41.44 -16.94 5.64
CA ALA A 507 40.14 -17.43 6.07
C ALA A 507 38.98 -16.52 5.54
N VAL A 508 39.27 -15.22 5.46
CA VAL A 508 38.43 -14.23 4.71
C VAL A 508 39.08 -14.06 3.34
N PRO A 509 38.38 -14.33 2.22
CA PRO A 509 38.92 -14.14 0.89
C PRO A 509 39.21 -12.64 0.62
N ALA A 510 40.31 -12.34 -0.07
CA ALA A 510 40.51 -11.02 -0.66
C ALA A 510 39.52 -10.82 -1.80
N LEU A 511 38.98 -9.63 -1.91
CA LEU A 511 38.08 -9.25 -2.99
C LEU A 511 38.81 -8.41 -4.04
N THR A 512 38.36 -8.49 -5.26
CA THR A 512 38.76 -7.63 -6.37
C THR A 512 37.47 -7.16 -7.06
N LYS A 513 37.37 -5.85 -7.33
CA LYS A 513 36.22 -5.27 -8.02
C LYS A 513 35.99 -5.96 -9.38
N PRO A 514 34.77 -6.41 -9.69
CA PRO A 514 34.43 -6.93 -11.02
C PRO A 514 34.62 -5.87 -12.11
N THR A 515 34.83 -6.31 -13.35
CA THR A 515 35.01 -5.42 -14.50
C THR A 515 33.75 -4.59 -14.78
N GLU A 516 32.61 -5.19 -14.52
CA GLU A 516 31.27 -4.59 -14.69
C GLU A 516 30.86 -3.63 -13.57
N GLY A 517 31.70 -3.52 -12.51
CA GLY A 517 31.39 -2.77 -11.30
C GLY A 517 30.93 -3.69 -10.15
N TRP A 518 30.62 -3.11 -9.00
CA TRP A 518 30.09 -3.86 -7.85
C TRP A 518 28.61 -4.16 -8.02
N PRO A 519 28.13 -5.40 -7.82
CA PRO A 519 26.71 -5.66 -7.65
C PRO A 519 26.18 -4.83 -6.48
N VAL A 520 24.91 -4.40 -6.54
CA VAL A 520 24.39 -3.41 -5.60
C VAL A 520 23.11 -3.87 -4.92
N LEU A 521 23.01 -3.63 -3.61
CA LEU A 521 21.80 -3.76 -2.82
C LEU A 521 21.16 -2.38 -2.63
N VAL A 522 19.92 -2.22 -3.05
CA VAL A 522 19.08 -1.10 -2.65
C VAL A 522 18.46 -1.43 -1.30
N PHE A 523 18.79 -0.64 -0.27
CA PHE A 523 18.27 -0.81 1.08
C PHE A 523 17.23 0.27 1.38
N GLN A 524 16.09 -0.12 1.97
CA GLN A 524 15.05 0.80 2.38
C GLN A 524 14.74 0.65 3.88
N HIS A 525 14.82 1.76 4.60
CA HIS A 525 14.69 1.84 6.06
C HIS A 525 13.24 1.75 6.57
N GLY A 526 13.06 1.58 7.89
CA GLY A 526 11.77 1.54 8.58
C GLY A 526 11.22 2.92 8.98
N PHE A 527 10.00 2.92 9.53
CA PHE A 527 9.33 4.13 10.03
C PHE A 527 10.16 4.84 11.10
N GLY A 528 10.25 6.17 10.99
CA GLY A 528 11.00 7.02 11.91
C GLY A 528 12.53 6.88 11.84
N GLN A 529 13.04 6.14 10.85
CA GLN A 529 14.46 5.90 10.60
C GLN A 529 14.96 6.70 9.39
N SER A 530 16.17 6.39 8.90
CA SER A 530 16.76 7.04 7.72
C SER A 530 17.63 6.06 6.92
N LYS A 531 18.05 6.50 5.73
CA LYS A 531 19.00 5.80 4.86
C LYS A 531 20.27 5.33 5.58
N SER A 532 20.67 6.01 6.67
CA SER A 532 21.86 5.63 7.45
C SER A 532 21.75 4.24 8.10
N ASN A 533 20.55 3.65 8.19
CA ASN A 533 20.38 2.28 8.66
C ASN A 533 21.05 1.25 7.73
N ALA A 534 21.27 1.58 6.44
CA ALA A 534 22.04 0.76 5.52
C ALA A 534 23.48 0.51 6.00
N LEU A 535 24.05 1.42 6.79
CA LEU A 535 25.40 1.30 7.32
C LEU A 535 25.55 0.08 8.26
N LEU A 536 24.46 -0.32 8.92
CA LEU A 536 24.44 -1.41 9.88
C LEU A 536 24.52 -2.82 9.23
N ILE A 537 24.29 -2.92 7.92
CA ILE A 537 24.50 -4.14 7.12
C ILE A 537 25.63 -4.01 6.09
N ALA A 538 26.15 -2.79 5.90
CA ALA A 538 27.14 -2.47 4.87
C ALA A 538 28.41 -3.31 4.94
N SER A 539 28.89 -3.60 6.16
CA SER A 539 30.07 -4.43 6.37
C SER A 539 29.90 -5.88 5.88
N ALA A 540 28.74 -6.45 6.17
CA ALA A 540 28.43 -7.81 5.74
C ALA A 540 28.28 -7.87 4.21
N LEU A 541 27.67 -6.86 3.58
CA LEU A 541 27.58 -6.73 2.13
C LEU A 541 28.97 -6.57 1.49
N ALA A 542 29.80 -5.67 2.01
CA ALA A 542 31.14 -5.43 1.49
C ALA A 542 32.00 -6.69 1.53
N MET A 543 31.92 -7.46 2.62
CA MET A 543 32.61 -8.74 2.75
C MET A 543 32.13 -9.78 1.73
N ALA A 544 30.90 -9.65 1.25
CA ALA A 544 30.33 -10.48 0.18
C ALA A 544 30.60 -9.89 -1.23
N GLY A 545 31.25 -8.74 -1.33
CA GLY A 545 31.56 -8.08 -2.61
C GLY A 545 30.38 -7.27 -3.19
N TYR A 546 29.49 -6.76 -2.35
CA TYR A 546 28.34 -5.95 -2.74
C TYR A 546 28.45 -4.51 -2.23
N ALA A 547 28.14 -3.57 -3.10
CA ALA A 547 27.83 -2.20 -2.71
C ALA A 547 26.39 -2.11 -2.16
N SER A 548 26.09 -1.04 -1.42
CA SER A 548 24.70 -0.69 -1.10
C SER A 548 24.36 0.73 -1.56
N ALA A 549 23.09 0.98 -1.80
CA ALA A 549 22.54 2.28 -2.12
C ALA A 549 21.23 2.48 -1.33
N ALA A 550 21.05 3.65 -0.71
CA ALA A 550 19.88 3.93 0.12
C ALA A 550 19.42 5.39 -0.03
N ILE A 551 18.11 5.61 0.03
CA ILE A 551 17.45 6.91 0.10
C ILE A 551 16.50 6.95 1.29
N ASP A 552 16.10 8.15 1.71
CA ASP A 552 15.07 8.31 2.73
C ASP A 552 13.66 8.18 2.12
N HIS A 553 12.71 7.63 2.87
CA HIS A 553 11.28 7.75 2.56
C HIS A 553 10.83 9.22 2.60
N PRO A 554 9.73 9.60 1.93
CA PRO A 554 9.11 10.92 2.13
C PRO A 554 8.93 11.24 3.61
N LEU A 555 9.20 12.49 4.00
CA LEU A 555 9.07 12.99 5.37
C LEU A 555 9.99 12.29 6.41
N HIS A 556 11.03 11.56 5.97
CA HIS A 556 12.01 10.93 6.84
C HIS A 556 13.42 11.48 6.56
N GLY A 557 14.32 11.36 7.54
CA GLY A 557 15.72 11.70 7.38
C GLY A 557 15.93 13.12 6.82
N ASP A 558 16.59 13.22 5.68
CA ASP A 558 16.86 14.51 5.02
C ASP A 558 15.66 15.08 4.24
N ARG A 559 14.55 14.34 4.17
CA ARG A 559 13.32 14.71 3.45
C ARG A 559 12.24 15.31 4.36
N ILE A 560 12.60 15.74 5.57
CA ILE A 560 11.73 16.50 6.46
C ILE A 560 11.41 17.85 5.81
N ILE A 561 10.12 18.20 5.73
CA ILE A 561 9.66 19.46 5.16
C ILE A 561 9.39 20.44 6.31
N THR A 562 10.00 21.62 6.26
CA THR A 562 9.74 22.68 7.24
C THR A 562 9.08 23.89 6.56
N ILE A 563 7.90 24.26 7.06
CA ILE A 563 7.13 25.39 6.56
C ILE A 563 6.89 26.36 7.73
N GLY A 564 7.55 27.50 7.69
CA GLY A 564 7.58 28.42 8.85
C GLY A 564 8.22 27.76 10.07
N ASP A 565 7.46 27.66 11.15
CA ASP A 565 7.89 27.03 12.42
C ASP A 565 7.40 25.57 12.56
N VAL A 566 6.77 24.99 11.53
CA VAL A 566 6.21 23.63 11.56
C VAL A 566 7.09 22.70 10.75
N SER A 567 7.51 21.59 11.36
CA SER A 567 8.22 20.51 10.69
C SER A 567 7.27 19.34 10.46
N TYR A 568 7.23 18.86 9.23
CA TYR A 568 6.52 17.68 8.79
C TYR A 568 7.53 16.56 8.63
N ASP A 569 7.57 15.69 9.61
CA ASP A 569 8.47 14.54 9.69
C ASP A 569 7.71 13.21 9.57
N SER A 570 8.33 12.11 9.97
CA SER A 570 7.71 10.78 9.94
C SER A 570 6.36 10.69 10.66
N SER A 571 6.11 11.55 11.65
CA SER A 571 4.80 11.60 12.34
C SER A 571 3.67 12.12 11.44
N SER A 572 4.01 12.88 10.40
CA SER A 572 3.08 13.37 9.37
C SER A 572 2.90 12.38 8.21
N PHE A 573 3.70 11.32 8.15
CA PHE A 573 3.64 10.31 7.09
C PHE A 573 2.33 9.54 7.12
N SER A 574 1.84 9.19 8.31
CA SER A 574 0.55 8.52 8.54
C SER A 574 -0.34 9.41 9.40
N SER A 575 -1.44 9.89 8.85
CA SER A 575 -2.38 10.79 9.49
C SER A 575 -3.82 10.30 9.35
N LEU A 576 -4.76 10.98 10.02
CA LEU A 576 -6.19 10.74 9.82
C LEU A 576 -6.69 11.20 8.43
N ASN A 577 -5.89 11.96 7.69
CA ASN A 577 -6.12 12.17 6.27
C ASN A 577 -5.67 10.92 5.52
N LEU A 578 -6.61 10.02 5.27
CA LEU A 578 -6.36 8.70 4.69
C LEU A 578 -5.80 8.78 3.26
N LEU A 579 -6.20 9.79 2.47
CA LEU A 579 -5.68 9.99 1.11
C LEU A 579 -4.21 10.40 1.13
N THR A 580 -3.82 11.29 2.05
CA THR A 580 -2.40 11.66 2.22
C THR A 580 -1.56 10.47 2.69
N THR A 581 -2.08 9.68 3.64
CA THR A 581 -1.42 8.45 4.11
C THR A 581 -1.21 7.45 2.99
N ARG A 582 -2.24 7.19 2.17
CA ARG A 582 -2.14 6.37 0.96
C ARG A 582 -1.03 6.87 0.03
N ASP A 583 -1.03 8.18 -0.24
CA ASP A 583 -0.18 8.75 -1.27
C ASP A 583 1.27 8.96 -0.83
N ASN A 584 1.53 9.10 0.47
CA ASN A 584 2.88 8.99 1.01
C ASN A 584 3.46 7.57 0.81
N GLY A 585 2.62 6.54 0.97
CA GLY A 585 3.00 5.16 0.63
C GLY A 585 3.25 4.97 -0.86
N ARG A 586 2.36 5.49 -1.72
CA ARG A 586 2.55 5.46 -3.19
C ARG A 586 3.79 6.23 -3.62
N GLN A 587 4.10 7.36 -2.98
CA GLN A 587 5.34 8.11 -3.24
C GLN A 587 6.57 7.28 -2.87
N SER A 588 6.55 6.56 -1.74
CA SER A 588 7.64 5.66 -1.38
C SER A 588 7.88 4.56 -2.41
N ILE A 589 6.81 3.96 -2.93
CA ILE A 589 6.88 2.95 -4.00
C ILE A 589 7.45 3.58 -5.30
N ALA A 590 6.94 4.74 -5.70
CA ALA A 590 7.38 5.46 -6.89
C ALA A 590 8.85 5.87 -6.79
N ASP A 591 9.29 6.34 -5.63
CA ASP A 591 10.68 6.74 -5.37
C ASP A 591 11.65 5.57 -5.50
N ILE A 592 11.32 4.40 -4.94
CA ILE A 592 12.16 3.20 -5.05
C ILE A 592 12.29 2.77 -6.52
N MET A 593 11.20 2.79 -7.30
CA MET A 593 11.23 2.47 -8.73
C MET A 593 12.06 3.50 -9.53
N ALA A 594 11.85 4.79 -9.28
CA ALA A 594 12.58 5.85 -9.97
C ALA A 594 14.07 5.87 -9.56
N PHE A 595 14.38 5.58 -8.29
CA PHE A 595 15.75 5.40 -7.82
C PHE A 595 16.45 4.21 -8.48
N ARG A 596 15.74 3.06 -8.60
CA ARG A 596 16.28 1.92 -9.35
C ARG A 596 16.59 2.28 -10.81
N LEU A 597 15.70 3.03 -11.47
CA LEU A 597 15.94 3.52 -12.82
C LEU A 597 17.16 4.45 -12.87
N ALA A 598 17.28 5.35 -11.90
CA ALA A 598 18.38 6.34 -11.81
C ALA A 598 19.77 5.68 -11.68
N LEU A 599 19.88 4.50 -11.08
CA LEU A 599 21.14 3.77 -10.98
C LEU A 599 21.79 3.50 -12.36
N ASN A 600 20.99 3.43 -13.45
CA ASN A 600 21.51 3.25 -14.81
C ASN A 600 22.20 4.50 -15.39
N ALA A 601 22.14 5.65 -14.70
CA ALA A 601 22.67 6.95 -15.18
C ALA A 601 23.46 7.69 -14.09
N ILE A 602 24.29 6.97 -13.31
CA ILE A 602 25.12 7.59 -12.27
C ILE A 602 26.19 8.47 -12.92
N ASP A 603 26.22 9.75 -12.54
CA ASP A 603 27.37 10.64 -12.79
C ASP A 603 28.32 10.57 -11.59
N ASN A 604 29.32 9.70 -11.73
CA ASN A 604 30.28 9.41 -10.68
C ASN A 604 31.45 10.43 -10.67
N ASN A 605 31.22 11.57 -10.01
CA ASN A 605 32.20 12.64 -9.89
C ASN A 605 33.42 12.30 -9.00
N THR A 606 33.27 11.26 -8.15
CA THR A 606 34.33 10.84 -7.21
C THR A 606 35.26 9.78 -7.80
N GLY A 607 34.81 9.05 -8.83
CA GLY A 607 35.49 7.87 -9.36
C GLY A 607 35.41 6.62 -8.47
N LEU A 608 34.61 6.66 -7.38
CA LEU A 608 34.47 5.54 -6.42
C LEU A 608 33.26 4.69 -6.66
N VAL A 609 32.18 5.24 -7.17
CA VAL A 609 30.91 4.52 -7.40
C VAL A 609 30.93 3.92 -8.80
N ASP A 610 31.16 2.62 -8.87
CA ASP A 610 31.16 1.85 -10.10
C ASP A 610 30.33 0.60 -9.85
N LEU A 611 29.09 0.57 -10.35
CA LEU A 611 28.08 -0.41 -10.03
C LEU A 611 27.71 -1.25 -11.25
N ASP A 612 27.53 -2.54 -11.03
CA ASP A 612 26.87 -3.42 -11.99
C ASP A 612 25.36 -3.28 -11.86
N THR A 613 24.77 -2.43 -12.69
CA THR A 613 23.33 -2.19 -12.70
C THR A 613 22.49 -3.32 -13.30
N SER A 614 23.15 -4.39 -13.77
CA SER A 614 22.48 -5.65 -14.15
C SER A 614 22.29 -6.60 -12.98
N GLU A 615 23.01 -6.37 -11.86
CA GLU A 615 22.97 -7.17 -10.61
C GLU A 615 22.51 -6.29 -9.44
N VAL A 616 21.24 -5.91 -9.47
CA VAL A 616 20.60 -5.07 -8.43
C VAL A 616 19.64 -5.91 -7.60
N HIS A 617 19.78 -5.84 -6.29
CA HIS A 617 18.98 -6.54 -5.30
C HIS A 617 18.24 -5.55 -4.42
N PHE A 618 17.19 -6.00 -3.74
CA PHE A 618 16.41 -5.19 -2.82
C PHE A 618 16.39 -5.76 -1.41
N MET A 619 16.46 -4.90 -0.41
CA MET A 619 16.20 -5.24 0.99
C MET A 619 15.42 -4.12 1.66
N GLY A 620 14.29 -4.45 2.23
CA GLY A 620 13.47 -3.53 3.02
C GLY A 620 13.25 -4.03 4.44
N GLN A 621 13.30 -3.11 5.41
CA GLN A 621 12.97 -3.39 6.80
C GLN A 621 11.70 -2.64 7.19
N SER A 622 10.73 -3.32 7.85
CA SER A 622 9.52 -2.69 8.39
C SER A 622 8.79 -1.88 7.30
N LEU A 623 8.67 -0.57 7.43
CA LEU A 623 8.06 0.30 6.41
C LEU A 623 8.72 0.12 5.04
N GLY A 624 10.07 -0.03 5.00
CA GLY A 624 10.82 -0.32 3.78
C GLY A 624 10.46 -1.67 3.17
N ALA A 625 10.12 -2.66 3.98
CA ALA A 625 9.61 -3.96 3.52
C ALA A 625 8.18 -3.84 2.97
N ILE A 626 7.34 -3.03 3.62
CA ILE A 626 5.95 -2.78 3.24
C ILE A 626 5.90 -2.17 1.83
N PHE A 627 6.51 -1.01 1.63
CA PHE A 627 6.48 -0.33 0.32
C PHE A 627 7.43 -0.95 -0.70
N GLY A 628 8.52 -1.57 -0.23
CA GLY A 628 9.43 -2.33 -1.09
C GLY A 628 8.75 -3.52 -1.78
N THR A 629 7.78 -4.17 -1.13
CA THR A 629 6.96 -5.23 -1.75
C THR A 629 6.29 -4.72 -3.02
N GLY A 630 5.59 -3.58 -2.95
CA GLY A 630 4.96 -2.96 -4.12
C GLY A 630 5.97 -2.45 -5.15
N ALA A 631 7.06 -1.82 -4.68
CA ALA A 631 8.07 -1.26 -5.56
C ALA A 631 8.77 -2.33 -6.40
N VAL A 632 9.19 -3.45 -5.79
CA VAL A 632 9.87 -4.56 -6.52
C VAL A 632 8.89 -5.30 -7.41
N ALA A 633 7.66 -5.56 -6.95
CA ALA A 633 6.63 -6.19 -7.77
C ALA A 633 6.40 -5.41 -9.07
N LEU A 634 6.15 -4.11 -8.95
CA LEU A 634 5.91 -3.24 -10.11
C LEU A 634 7.17 -2.99 -10.95
N ALA A 635 8.35 -2.90 -10.32
CA ALA A 635 9.62 -2.76 -11.03
C ALA A 635 9.88 -3.96 -11.96
N ASN A 636 9.57 -5.17 -11.48
CA ASN A 636 9.77 -6.41 -12.25
C ASN A 636 8.59 -6.79 -13.14
N LYS A 637 7.44 -6.16 -12.99
CA LYS A 637 6.31 -6.30 -13.93
C LYS A 637 6.70 -5.75 -15.29
N SER A 638 6.40 -6.46 -16.37
CA SER A 638 6.76 -6.02 -17.72
C SER A 638 6.06 -4.71 -18.09
N LEU A 639 6.81 -3.81 -18.73
CA LEU A 639 6.28 -2.58 -19.33
C LEU A 639 5.36 -2.90 -20.51
N ALA A 640 4.42 -2.02 -20.79
CA ALA A 640 3.48 -2.22 -21.89
C ALA A 640 4.11 -1.88 -23.27
N GLY A 641 3.69 -2.63 -24.30
CA GLY A 641 4.05 -2.37 -25.68
C GLY A 641 5.57 -2.43 -25.93
N ASP A 642 6.08 -1.54 -26.77
CA ASP A 642 7.49 -1.50 -27.15
C ASP A 642 8.44 -1.05 -26.00
N LEU A 643 7.89 -0.65 -24.85
CA LEU A 643 8.67 -0.29 -23.68
C LEU A 643 9.24 -1.53 -22.96
N ASP A 644 8.71 -2.73 -23.19
CA ASP A 644 9.18 -3.99 -22.58
C ASP A 644 10.67 -4.26 -22.84
N ALA A 645 11.22 -3.75 -23.94
CA ALA A 645 12.66 -3.79 -24.22
C ALA A 645 13.54 -3.14 -23.14
N PHE A 646 12.96 -2.34 -22.24
CA PHE A 646 13.64 -1.62 -21.17
C PHE A 646 13.34 -2.18 -19.77
N ASP A 647 12.65 -3.30 -19.65
CA ASP A 647 12.31 -3.95 -18.36
C ASP A 647 13.55 -4.12 -17.46
N SER A 648 14.69 -4.51 -18.05
CA SER A 648 15.94 -4.71 -17.32
C SER A 648 16.45 -3.46 -16.57
N MET A 649 16.02 -2.27 -16.97
CA MET A 649 16.44 -1.02 -16.32
C MET A 649 15.74 -0.79 -14.96
N TYR A 650 14.64 -1.49 -14.72
CA TYR A 650 13.90 -1.50 -13.46
C TYR A 650 14.15 -2.75 -12.61
N ALA A 651 14.61 -3.85 -13.23
CA ALA A 651 14.61 -5.16 -12.62
C ALA A 651 15.47 -5.25 -11.34
N PHE A 652 14.92 -5.89 -10.31
CA PHE A 652 15.61 -6.40 -9.13
C PHE A 652 15.75 -7.92 -9.24
N LYS A 653 16.92 -8.45 -8.88
CA LYS A 653 17.20 -9.89 -8.93
C LYS A 653 16.57 -10.66 -7.78
N THR A 654 16.55 -10.06 -6.58
CA THR A 654 15.96 -10.65 -5.37
C THR A 654 15.30 -9.59 -4.51
N ALA A 655 14.35 -10.01 -3.68
CA ALA A 655 13.74 -9.19 -2.63
C ALA A 655 13.92 -9.83 -1.26
N ASN A 656 14.53 -9.10 -0.32
CA ASN A 656 14.57 -9.43 1.09
C ASN A 656 13.58 -8.54 1.84
N ILE A 657 12.54 -9.12 2.37
CA ILE A 657 11.40 -8.43 3.00
C ILE A 657 11.43 -8.77 4.49
N ASN A 658 11.98 -7.86 5.31
CA ASN A 658 12.19 -8.08 6.73
C ASN A 658 11.08 -7.44 7.56
N VAL A 659 10.45 -8.23 8.42
CA VAL A 659 9.35 -7.86 9.34
C VAL A 659 8.25 -7.01 8.69
N PRO A 660 7.71 -7.45 7.54
CA PRO A 660 6.60 -6.76 6.87
C PRO A 660 5.28 -6.94 7.62
N ILE A 661 4.29 -6.16 7.23
CA ILE A 661 2.88 -6.46 7.47
C ILE A 661 2.10 -6.25 6.19
N GLY A 662 1.19 -7.14 5.86
CA GLY A 662 0.14 -6.91 4.88
C GLY A 662 -1.13 -6.41 5.55
N GLY A 663 -1.89 -5.54 4.90
CA GLY A 663 -3.05 -4.89 5.49
C GLY A 663 -2.64 -3.88 6.57
N LEU A 664 -1.72 -2.97 6.26
CA LEU A 664 -1.11 -2.06 7.23
C LEU A 664 -2.15 -1.30 8.06
N SER A 665 -3.09 -0.62 7.39
CA SER A 665 -4.12 0.17 8.09
C SER A 665 -5.08 -0.69 8.90
N ALA A 666 -5.33 -1.93 8.49
CA ALA A 666 -6.15 -2.89 9.21
C ALA A 666 -5.42 -3.55 10.38
N GLY A 667 -4.11 -3.77 10.26
CA GLY A 667 -3.29 -4.45 11.25
C GLY A 667 -2.77 -3.55 12.37
N LEU A 668 -2.53 -2.26 12.10
CA LEU A 668 -2.00 -1.32 13.09
C LEU A 668 -2.83 -1.22 14.39
N PRO A 669 -4.18 -1.27 14.37
CA PRO A 669 -4.96 -1.31 15.61
C PRO A 669 -4.67 -2.52 16.50
N GLU A 670 -4.17 -3.63 15.94
CA GLU A 670 -3.76 -4.84 16.68
C GLU A 670 -2.28 -4.85 17.07
N SER A 671 -1.49 -3.86 16.60
CA SER A 671 -0.09 -3.69 17.01
C SER A 671 0.00 -3.38 18.52
N VAL A 672 0.92 -4.04 19.22
CA VAL A 672 1.17 -3.75 20.64
C VAL A 672 1.81 -2.37 20.80
N ALA A 673 2.68 -1.99 19.84
CA ALA A 673 3.37 -0.70 19.87
C ALA A 673 2.47 0.45 19.41
N PHE A 674 1.73 0.29 18.31
CA PHE A 674 0.96 1.37 17.71
C PHE A 674 -0.54 1.33 17.98
N GLY A 675 -1.10 0.16 18.31
CA GLY A 675 -2.55 -0.01 18.49
C GLY A 675 -3.17 0.96 19.46
N PRO A 676 -2.61 1.20 20.64
CA PRO A 676 -3.14 2.18 21.58
C PRO A 676 -3.16 3.61 21.05
N LEU A 677 -2.13 4.02 20.32
CA LEU A 677 -2.09 5.33 19.66
C LEU A 677 -3.17 5.44 18.58
N VAL A 678 -3.30 4.42 17.72
CA VAL A 678 -4.30 4.41 16.63
C VAL A 678 -5.72 4.43 17.21
N LYS A 679 -6.04 3.54 18.15
CA LYS A 679 -7.35 3.46 18.80
C LYS A 679 -7.67 4.73 19.57
N GLY A 680 -6.70 5.25 20.31
CA GLY A 680 -6.83 6.50 21.04
C GLY A 680 -7.04 7.70 20.10
N SER A 681 -6.38 7.75 18.96
CA SER A 681 -6.58 8.80 17.95
C SER A 681 -7.98 8.76 17.35
N ILE A 682 -8.52 7.56 17.08
CA ILE A 682 -9.91 7.39 16.64
C ILE A 682 -10.88 7.89 17.72
N LEU A 683 -10.66 7.53 18.98
CA LEU A 683 -11.52 8.00 20.08
C LEU A 683 -11.36 9.49 20.36
N PHE A 684 -10.18 10.06 20.14
CA PHE A 684 -9.95 11.50 20.29
C PHE A 684 -10.87 12.33 19.39
N VAL A 685 -11.18 11.85 18.20
CA VAL A 685 -12.07 12.56 17.27
C VAL A 685 -13.54 12.13 17.39
N SER A 686 -13.83 10.96 18.01
CA SER A 686 -15.17 10.37 17.98
C SER A 686 -15.83 10.20 19.38
N SER A 687 -15.06 10.24 20.50
CA SER A 687 -15.56 9.98 21.83
C SER A 687 -15.32 11.16 22.78
N PRO A 688 -16.35 11.94 23.14
CA PRO A 688 -16.21 12.99 24.15
C PRO A 688 -15.70 12.46 25.49
N ASP A 689 -16.10 11.25 25.89
CA ASP A 689 -15.67 10.62 27.16
C ASP A 689 -14.17 10.36 27.16
N PHE A 690 -13.61 9.92 26.05
CA PHE A 690 -12.16 9.74 25.93
C PHE A 690 -11.41 11.08 25.94
N VAL A 691 -11.96 12.10 25.28
CA VAL A 691 -11.35 13.45 25.29
C VAL A 691 -11.31 14.01 26.72
N GLU A 692 -12.40 13.86 27.51
CA GLU A 692 -12.45 14.29 28.92
C GLU A 692 -11.41 13.52 29.75
N PHE A 693 -11.34 12.20 29.55
CA PHE A 693 -10.35 11.35 30.23
C PHE A 693 -8.91 11.76 29.85
N LEU A 694 -8.61 11.98 28.58
CA LEU A 694 -7.29 12.41 28.09
C LEU A 694 -6.87 13.75 28.71
N MET A 695 -7.77 14.72 28.80
CA MET A 695 -7.49 16.02 29.42
C MET A 695 -7.19 15.87 30.89
N ALA A 696 -7.95 15.03 31.62
CA ALA A 696 -7.71 14.73 33.01
C ALA A 696 -6.37 14.00 33.22
N PHE A 697 -6.07 13.03 32.39
CA PHE A 697 -4.81 12.28 32.38
C PHE A 697 -3.61 13.21 32.12
N ALA A 698 -3.69 14.07 31.12
CA ALA A 698 -2.65 15.05 30.80
C ALA A 698 -2.38 15.99 31.99
N ALA A 699 -3.46 16.53 32.60
CA ALA A 699 -3.34 17.41 33.78
C ALA A 699 -2.68 16.72 34.97
N GLN A 700 -3.02 15.44 35.22
CA GLN A 700 -2.41 14.65 36.31
C GLN A 700 -0.92 14.40 36.09
N ASN A 701 -0.49 14.33 34.83
CA ASN A 701 0.92 14.09 34.42
C ASN A 701 1.68 15.38 34.12
N GLY A 702 1.11 16.55 34.38
CA GLY A 702 1.76 17.84 34.19
C GLY A 702 1.91 18.26 32.75
N ILE A 703 1.14 17.67 31.84
CA ILE A 703 1.12 17.98 30.40
C ILE A 703 0.14 19.12 30.17
N ALA A 704 0.59 20.17 29.48
CA ALA A 704 -0.25 21.32 29.17
C ALA A 704 -1.39 20.91 28.22
N PRO A 705 -2.60 21.51 28.37
CA PRO A 705 -3.76 21.11 27.58
C PRO A 705 -3.57 21.12 26.05
N GLU A 706 -2.77 22.05 25.54
CA GLU A 706 -2.42 22.16 24.12
C GLU A 706 -1.51 21.01 23.63
N LEU A 707 -0.84 20.33 24.55
CA LEU A 707 0.02 19.17 24.28
C LEU A 707 -0.65 17.83 24.66
N ALA A 708 -1.93 17.84 25.06
CA ALA A 708 -2.61 16.63 25.54
C ALA A 708 -2.60 15.50 24.50
N ALA A 709 -2.62 15.82 23.20
CA ALA A 709 -2.53 14.84 22.12
C ALA A 709 -1.25 13.99 22.17
N THR A 710 -0.15 14.49 22.76
CA THR A 710 1.10 13.71 22.89
C THR A 710 0.98 12.58 23.92
N ALA A 711 -0.07 12.60 24.75
CA ALA A 711 -0.37 11.58 25.76
C ALA A 711 -1.44 10.56 25.31
N ILE A 712 -1.87 10.55 24.05
CA ILE A 712 -2.95 9.67 23.57
C ILE A 712 -2.64 8.20 23.85
N ASP A 713 -1.44 7.70 23.55
CA ASP A 713 -1.09 6.29 23.80
C ASP A 713 -1.20 5.92 25.28
N PRO A 714 -0.46 6.53 26.21
CA PRO A 714 -0.57 6.15 27.62
C PRO A 714 -1.96 6.43 28.23
N ALA A 715 -2.67 7.45 27.75
CA ALA A 715 -4.04 7.73 28.19
C ALA A 715 -5.01 6.66 27.71
N TYR A 716 -4.89 6.19 26.47
CA TYR A 716 -5.73 5.11 25.94
C TYR A 716 -5.53 3.81 26.74
N ARG A 717 -4.27 3.41 27.01
CA ARG A 717 -3.99 2.22 27.83
C ARG A 717 -4.63 2.31 29.22
N ALA A 718 -4.64 3.49 29.82
CA ALA A 718 -5.30 3.72 31.10
C ALA A 718 -6.84 3.75 30.99
N PHE A 719 -7.36 4.34 29.91
CA PHE A 719 -8.80 4.43 29.65
C PHE A 719 -9.43 3.06 29.40
N GLU A 720 -8.77 2.22 28.59
CA GLU A 720 -9.24 0.88 28.25
C GLU A 720 -9.51 0.03 29.49
N LEU A 721 -8.70 0.18 30.55
CA LEU A 721 -8.88 -0.52 31.82
C LEU A 721 -10.15 -0.08 32.59
N THR A 722 -10.76 1.01 32.23
CA THR A 722 -11.98 1.55 32.88
C THR A 722 -13.27 1.14 32.19
N LEU A 723 -13.17 0.53 30.98
CA LEU A 723 -14.32 0.26 30.14
C LEU A 723 -15.12 -0.97 30.59
N SER A 724 -16.45 -0.90 30.46
CA SER A 724 -17.34 -2.07 30.54
C SER A 724 -17.24 -2.93 29.27
N VAL A 725 -17.74 -4.17 29.36
CA VAL A 725 -17.78 -5.10 28.22
C VAL A 725 -18.60 -4.53 27.04
N GLU A 726 -19.70 -3.86 27.35
CA GLU A 726 -20.58 -3.22 26.36
C GLU A 726 -19.87 -2.03 25.67
N GLN A 727 -19.11 -1.23 26.43
CA GLN A 727 -18.33 -0.11 25.87
C GLN A 727 -17.20 -0.64 24.98
N ILE A 728 -16.49 -1.69 25.40
CA ILE A 728 -15.48 -2.35 24.58
C ILE A 728 -16.08 -2.87 23.28
N ALA A 729 -17.26 -3.52 23.33
CA ALA A 729 -17.94 -3.99 22.13
C ALA A 729 -18.34 -2.83 21.19
N GLY A 730 -18.84 -1.71 21.74
CA GLY A 730 -19.16 -0.52 20.97
C GLY A 730 -17.94 0.11 20.29
N PHE A 731 -16.82 0.22 21.02
CA PHE A 731 -15.58 0.75 20.44
C PHE A 731 -14.96 -0.21 19.40
N ASN A 732 -15.04 -1.53 19.61
CA ASN A 732 -14.57 -2.50 18.62
C ASN A 732 -15.37 -2.39 17.32
N ALA A 733 -16.68 -2.14 17.38
CA ALA A 733 -17.47 -1.89 16.17
C ALA A 733 -17.02 -0.61 15.45
N LEU A 734 -16.73 0.46 16.20
CA LEU A 734 -16.16 1.70 15.65
C LEU A 734 -14.80 1.46 15.00
N TYR A 735 -13.90 0.74 15.67
CA TYR A 735 -12.57 0.41 15.12
C TYR A 735 -12.69 -0.43 13.86
N SER A 736 -13.57 -1.42 13.83
CA SER A 736 -13.81 -2.25 12.64
C SER A 736 -14.32 -1.43 11.45
N ALA A 737 -15.25 -0.50 11.69
CA ALA A 737 -15.76 0.40 10.65
C ALA A 737 -14.65 1.33 10.12
N PHE A 738 -13.85 1.93 11.00
CA PHE A 738 -12.72 2.76 10.62
C PHE A 738 -11.66 1.94 9.87
N THR A 739 -11.36 0.73 10.34
CA THR A 739 -10.40 -0.20 9.71
C THR A 739 -10.81 -0.54 8.28
N PHE A 740 -12.09 -0.84 8.06
CA PHE A 740 -12.61 -1.11 6.71
C PHE A 740 -12.37 0.08 5.78
N VAL A 741 -12.72 1.30 6.23
CA VAL A 741 -12.54 2.51 5.42
C VAL A 741 -11.07 2.83 5.20
N SER A 742 -10.27 2.83 6.26
CA SER A 742 -8.85 3.19 6.16
C SER A 742 -8.08 2.21 5.29
N GLN A 743 -8.33 0.91 5.41
CA GLN A 743 -7.69 -0.08 4.56
C GLN A 743 -8.17 0.06 3.11
N THR A 744 -9.47 0.22 2.88
CA THR A 744 -9.98 0.46 1.52
C THR A 744 -9.29 1.67 0.87
N VAL A 745 -9.09 2.76 1.60
CA VAL A 745 -8.39 3.94 1.04
C VAL A 745 -6.92 3.65 0.78
N THR A 746 -6.25 2.89 1.63
CA THR A 746 -4.79 2.68 1.55
C THR A 746 -4.37 1.46 0.72
N ASP A 747 -5.28 0.64 0.21
CA ASP A 747 -4.98 -0.56 -0.59
C ASP A 747 -4.00 -0.32 -1.74
N ALA A 748 -4.06 0.86 -2.38
CA ALA A 748 -3.16 1.20 -3.49
C ALA A 748 -1.69 1.43 -3.08
N SER A 749 -1.38 1.38 -1.78
CA SER A 749 -0.01 1.39 -1.25
C SER A 749 0.28 0.17 -0.36
N ASP A 750 -0.69 -0.73 -0.19
CA ASP A 750 -0.56 -1.87 0.72
C ASP A 750 0.11 -3.07 0.03
N PRO A 751 1.05 -3.76 0.70
CA PRO A 751 1.77 -4.89 0.11
C PRO A 751 0.88 -6.08 -0.28
N ILE A 752 -0.30 -6.25 0.32
CA ILE A 752 -1.24 -7.33 -0.09
C ILE A 752 -1.61 -7.19 -1.57
N SER A 753 -1.81 -5.95 -2.03
CA SER A 753 -2.18 -5.67 -3.42
C SER A 753 -1.12 -6.10 -4.44
N PHE A 754 0.13 -6.23 -4.00
CA PHE A 754 1.28 -6.53 -4.86
C PHE A 754 1.92 -7.91 -4.57
N ALA A 755 1.47 -8.62 -3.56
CA ALA A 755 2.11 -9.84 -3.05
C ALA A 755 2.22 -10.94 -4.10
N SER A 756 1.14 -11.22 -4.83
CA SER A 756 1.11 -12.23 -5.88
C SER A 756 2.01 -11.87 -7.06
N GLU A 757 2.07 -10.60 -7.46
CA GLU A 757 2.94 -10.11 -8.51
C GLU A 757 4.42 -10.25 -8.10
N LEU A 758 4.78 -9.84 -6.88
CA LEU A 758 6.15 -10.01 -6.37
C LEU A 758 6.58 -11.47 -6.40
N ALA A 759 5.75 -12.38 -5.89
CA ALA A 759 6.06 -13.81 -5.84
C ALA A 759 6.22 -14.43 -7.24
N SER A 760 5.49 -13.93 -8.24
CA SER A 760 5.54 -14.44 -9.60
C SER A 760 6.76 -13.96 -10.39
N THR A 761 7.32 -12.79 -10.02
CA THR A 761 8.35 -12.11 -10.80
C THR A 761 9.74 -12.13 -10.15
N THR A 762 9.82 -12.33 -8.82
CA THR A 762 11.05 -12.10 -8.07
C THR A 762 11.28 -13.15 -6.98
N PRO A 763 12.45 -13.80 -6.93
CA PRO A 763 12.86 -14.59 -5.78
C PRO A 763 12.78 -13.75 -4.50
N THR A 764 12.06 -14.26 -3.49
CA THR A 764 11.72 -13.48 -2.28
C THR A 764 12.04 -14.25 -1.01
N LEU A 765 12.75 -13.60 -0.08
CA LEU A 765 12.96 -14.03 1.30
C LEU A 765 12.16 -13.13 2.24
N ILE A 766 11.25 -13.71 3.03
CA ILE A 766 10.58 -13.01 4.13
C ILE A 766 11.16 -13.50 5.47
N GLN A 767 11.42 -12.57 6.40
CA GLN A 767 11.85 -12.87 7.75
C GLN A 767 10.85 -12.29 8.75
N LEU A 768 10.30 -13.12 9.64
CA LEU A 768 9.29 -12.77 10.63
C LEU A 768 9.76 -13.06 12.04
N ILE A 769 9.41 -12.24 13.03
CA ILE A 769 9.64 -12.49 14.45
C ILE A 769 8.39 -13.10 15.06
N VAL A 770 8.41 -14.39 15.34
CA VAL A 770 7.27 -15.10 15.93
C VAL A 770 7.40 -15.28 17.45
N GLY A 771 8.60 -15.12 17.99
CA GLY A 771 8.86 -15.23 19.41
C GLY A 771 8.79 -16.67 19.95
N GLY A 772 8.82 -16.80 21.28
CA GLY A 772 8.76 -18.08 22.00
C GLY A 772 10.10 -18.70 22.36
N GLY A 773 11.20 -18.22 21.79
CA GLY A 773 12.57 -18.60 22.17
C GLY A 773 13.13 -17.69 23.26
N THR A 774 14.44 -17.70 23.43
CA THR A 774 15.12 -16.97 24.50
C THR A 774 16.09 -15.95 23.90
N ASN A 775 16.00 -14.71 24.38
CA ASN A 775 16.92 -13.62 24.06
C ASN A 775 18.22 -13.71 24.89
N ASP A 776 19.20 -12.87 24.55
CA ASP A 776 20.53 -12.87 25.18
C ASP A 776 20.48 -12.53 26.68
N ASP A 777 19.49 -11.76 27.13
CA ASP A 777 19.26 -11.42 28.55
C ASP A 777 18.50 -12.50 29.34
N GLY A 778 18.16 -13.62 28.69
CA GLY A 778 17.39 -14.71 29.25
C GLY A 778 15.87 -14.50 29.24
N SER A 779 15.37 -13.40 28.72
CA SER A 779 13.93 -13.17 28.55
C SER A 779 13.34 -14.04 27.45
N ILE A 780 12.06 -14.37 27.56
CA ILE A 780 11.33 -14.99 26.45
C ILE A 780 11.10 -13.95 25.38
N ALA A 781 11.53 -14.26 24.14
CA ALA A 781 11.26 -13.41 22.99
C ALA A 781 9.75 -13.33 22.71
N LEU A 782 9.26 -12.12 22.54
CA LEU A 782 7.87 -11.86 22.13
C LEU A 782 7.75 -11.96 20.60
N THR A 783 6.54 -12.21 20.12
CA THR A 783 6.22 -11.98 18.71
C THR A 783 6.48 -10.52 18.38
N ASP A 784 6.59 -10.18 17.09
CA ASP A 784 6.77 -8.80 16.66
C ASP A 784 5.73 -7.87 17.33
N GLN A 785 6.21 -6.88 18.05
CA GLN A 785 5.37 -5.96 18.81
C GLN A 785 4.93 -4.74 17.98
N VAL A 786 5.54 -4.57 16.82
CA VAL A 786 5.32 -3.43 15.90
C VAL A 786 4.41 -3.87 14.77
N ASN A 787 4.86 -4.84 13.96
CA ASN A 787 4.11 -5.39 12.85
C ASN A 787 3.56 -6.77 13.21
N PRO A 788 2.25 -6.92 13.51
CA PRO A 788 1.67 -8.21 13.86
C PRO A 788 1.97 -9.28 12.81
N VAL A 789 2.50 -10.42 13.28
CA VAL A 789 2.70 -11.61 12.42
C VAL A 789 1.35 -12.15 11.94
N ASN A 790 0.36 -12.17 12.85
CA ASN A 790 -1.03 -12.53 12.55
C ASN A 790 -1.95 -11.55 13.26
N THR A 791 -3.13 -11.32 12.70
CA THR A 791 -4.21 -10.52 13.27
C THR A 791 -5.50 -11.32 13.36
N SER A 792 -6.57 -10.69 13.81
CA SER A 792 -7.92 -11.26 13.77
C SER A 792 -8.47 -11.42 12.34
N LEU A 793 -7.88 -10.73 11.36
CA LEU A 793 -8.28 -10.76 9.94
C LEU A 793 -7.40 -11.75 9.15
N PRO A 794 -7.97 -12.67 8.34
CA PRO A 794 -7.23 -13.75 7.70
C PRO A 794 -6.14 -13.31 6.73
N LEU A 795 -6.32 -12.15 6.05
CA LEU A 795 -5.37 -11.65 5.05
C LEU A 795 -4.44 -10.56 5.61
N VAL A 796 -4.54 -10.23 6.91
CA VAL A 796 -3.80 -9.13 7.52
C VAL A 796 -2.73 -9.65 8.47
N GLY A 797 -1.47 -9.27 8.23
CA GLY A 797 -0.32 -9.69 9.02
C GLY A 797 0.89 -10.06 8.16
N GLY A 798 2.03 -10.28 8.80
CA GLY A 798 3.26 -10.72 8.12
C GLY A 798 3.18 -12.15 7.59
N GLN A 799 2.56 -13.08 8.34
CA GLN A 799 2.37 -14.46 7.88
C GLN A 799 1.34 -14.55 6.75
N PRO A 800 0.14 -13.94 6.85
CA PRO A 800 -0.79 -13.89 5.72
C PRO A 800 -0.17 -13.34 4.43
N LEU A 801 0.69 -12.32 4.52
CA LEU A 801 1.41 -11.79 3.36
C LEU A 801 2.30 -12.88 2.70
N ALA A 802 3.05 -13.64 3.51
CA ALA A 802 3.86 -14.75 3.02
C ALA A 802 3.00 -15.89 2.42
N ASP A 803 1.83 -16.15 3.01
CA ASP A 803 0.90 -17.18 2.55
C ASP A 803 0.26 -16.80 1.20
N ILE A 804 -0.10 -15.51 1.00
CA ILE A 804 -0.58 -14.98 -0.30
C ILE A 804 0.50 -15.16 -1.37
N MET A 805 1.78 -14.94 -1.02
CA MET A 805 2.91 -15.18 -1.92
C MET A 805 3.18 -16.67 -2.18
N GLY A 806 2.54 -17.58 -1.44
CA GLY A 806 2.79 -19.02 -1.54
C GLY A 806 4.18 -19.43 -1.08
N LEU A 807 4.83 -18.66 -0.20
CA LEU A 807 6.19 -18.92 0.24
C LEU A 807 6.24 -20.10 1.23
N PRO A 808 7.11 -21.09 0.99
CA PRO A 808 7.28 -22.20 1.93
C PRO A 808 7.96 -21.72 3.23
N LYS A 809 7.56 -22.30 4.37
CA LYS A 809 8.26 -22.12 5.64
C LYS A 809 9.65 -22.77 5.57
N VAL A 810 10.68 -22.03 5.96
CA VAL A 810 12.07 -22.48 5.96
C VAL A 810 12.60 -22.51 7.38
N SER A 811 12.97 -23.72 7.87
CA SER A 811 13.58 -23.94 9.20
C SER A 811 15.01 -24.49 9.12
N THR A 812 15.40 -24.94 7.95
CA THR A 812 16.76 -25.40 7.61
C THR A 812 17.12 -24.86 6.23
N SER A 813 18.40 -24.89 5.86
CA SER A 813 18.81 -24.42 4.53
C SER A 813 17.95 -25.00 3.40
N ASN A 814 17.50 -24.15 2.50
CA ASN A 814 16.52 -24.45 1.46
C ASN A 814 16.91 -23.81 0.13
N GLU A 815 16.42 -24.40 -0.97
CA GLU A 815 16.52 -23.81 -2.32
C GLU A 815 15.32 -22.91 -2.61
N GLY A 816 15.59 -21.77 -3.25
CA GLY A 816 14.58 -20.80 -3.71
C GLY A 816 14.03 -19.88 -2.62
N SER A 817 12.86 -19.31 -2.91
CA SER A 817 12.16 -18.36 -2.04
C SER A 817 11.58 -19.01 -0.79
N GLY A 818 11.36 -18.23 0.28
CA GLY A 818 10.76 -18.77 1.48
C GLY A 818 10.50 -17.74 2.58
N VAL A 819 9.82 -18.19 3.63
CA VAL A 819 9.61 -17.43 4.86
C VAL A 819 10.34 -18.10 6.02
N VAL A 820 11.22 -17.33 6.69
CA VAL A 820 11.92 -17.76 7.91
C VAL A 820 11.28 -17.10 9.11
N ARG A 821 10.96 -17.91 10.13
CA ARG A 821 10.26 -17.51 11.35
C ARG A 821 11.23 -17.55 12.53
N PHE A 822 11.57 -16.39 13.05
CA PHE A 822 12.52 -16.24 14.15
C PHE A 822 11.82 -16.35 15.50
N ILE A 823 12.33 -17.23 16.35
CA ILE A 823 11.84 -17.40 17.73
C ILE A 823 12.58 -16.53 18.75
N ALA A 824 13.70 -15.91 18.36
CA ALA A 824 14.47 -14.95 19.15
C ALA A 824 14.62 -13.64 18.41
N GLY A 825 14.96 -12.57 19.12
CA GLY A 825 15.11 -11.23 18.56
C GLY A 825 13.84 -10.39 18.70
N GLY A 826 13.75 -9.31 17.93
CA GLY A 826 12.66 -8.34 17.91
C GLY A 826 12.59 -7.62 16.57
N HIS A 827 11.66 -6.67 16.43
CA HIS A 827 11.38 -5.93 15.19
C HIS A 827 12.63 -5.33 14.51
N GLY A 828 13.63 -4.89 15.28
CA GLY A 828 14.87 -4.28 14.79
C GLY A 828 16.01 -5.26 14.54
N SER A 829 15.84 -6.57 14.69
CA SER A 829 16.97 -7.53 14.79
C SER A 829 17.75 -7.74 13.49
N LEU A 830 17.27 -7.28 12.34
CA LEU A 830 18.09 -7.25 11.12
C LEU A 830 19.30 -6.30 11.23
N ILE A 831 19.16 -5.20 12.00
CA ILE A 831 20.15 -4.11 12.11
C ILE A 831 20.58 -3.80 13.55
N SER A 832 20.03 -4.52 14.53
CA SER A 832 20.35 -4.33 15.95
C SER A 832 20.64 -5.67 16.64
N PRO A 833 21.74 -5.77 17.42
CA PRO A 833 22.04 -6.97 18.18
C PRO A 833 21.14 -7.15 19.43
N THR A 834 20.32 -6.15 19.74
CA THR A 834 19.37 -6.20 20.86
C THR A 834 17.97 -6.51 20.33
N PRO A 835 17.24 -7.49 20.91
CA PRO A 835 17.56 -8.25 22.12
C PRO A 835 18.34 -9.57 21.89
N SER A 836 18.72 -9.91 20.65
CA SER A 836 19.47 -11.14 20.34
C SER A 836 20.52 -10.92 19.24
N ALA A 837 21.80 -11.01 19.61
CA ALA A 837 22.91 -10.93 18.67
C ALA A 837 22.95 -12.16 17.73
N ALA A 838 22.49 -13.32 18.19
CA ALA A 838 22.38 -14.52 17.36
C ALA A 838 21.31 -14.34 16.26
N ALA A 839 20.16 -13.73 16.59
CA ALA A 839 19.13 -13.43 15.61
C ALA A 839 19.61 -12.39 14.56
N LEU A 840 20.33 -11.35 14.97
CA LEU A 840 20.97 -10.40 14.02
C LEU A 840 21.89 -11.14 13.05
N ALA A 841 22.84 -11.94 13.59
CA ALA A 841 23.82 -12.65 12.77
C ALA A 841 23.15 -13.61 11.77
N GLU A 842 22.15 -14.34 12.23
CA GLU A 842 21.43 -15.29 11.37
C GLU A 842 20.58 -14.57 10.31
N MET A 843 19.86 -13.49 10.65
CA MET A 843 19.09 -12.71 9.68
C MET A 843 19.97 -12.14 8.58
N GLN A 844 21.10 -11.53 8.93
CA GLN A 844 22.05 -10.98 7.96
C GLN A 844 22.70 -12.09 7.11
N SER A 845 23.08 -13.22 7.73
CA SER A 845 23.64 -14.36 7.02
C SER A 845 22.69 -14.93 5.97
N GLN A 846 21.42 -15.12 6.34
CA GLN A 846 20.38 -15.57 5.41
C GLN A 846 20.17 -14.59 4.25
N ALA A 847 20.00 -13.30 4.57
CA ALA A 847 19.78 -12.27 3.58
C ALA A 847 20.96 -12.20 2.57
N ILE A 848 22.20 -12.23 3.05
CA ILE A 848 23.38 -12.17 2.20
C ILE A 848 23.54 -13.44 1.36
N SER A 849 23.36 -14.62 1.94
CA SER A 849 23.44 -15.88 1.19
C SER A 849 22.38 -15.94 0.08
N PHE A 850 21.18 -15.41 0.35
CA PHE A 850 20.10 -15.30 -0.63
C PHE A 850 20.47 -14.35 -1.78
N ILE A 851 21.01 -13.15 -1.46
CA ILE A 851 21.48 -12.18 -2.46
C ILE A 851 22.61 -12.77 -3.30
N VAL A 852 23.66 -13.30 -2.67
CA VAL A 852 24.84 -13.85 -3.34
C VAL A 852 24.50 -15.03 -4.26
N SER A 853 23.49 -15.80 -3.91
CA SER A 853 23.01 -16.91 -4.75
C SER A 853 22.00 -16.47 -5.82
N GLY A 854 21.71 -15.19 -5.95
CA GLY A 854 20.66 -14.68 -6.86
C GLY A 854 19.27 -15.22 -6.54
N GLY A 855 18.99 -15.46 -5.26
CA GLY A 855 17.72 -16.01 -4.80
C GLY A 855 17.62 -17.54 -4.85
N ALA A 856 18.70 -18.22 -5.19
CA ALA A 856 18.68 -19.67 -5.33
C ALA A 856 18.72 -20.42 -4.00
N ASN A 857 19.28 -19.84 -2.93
CA ASN A 857 19.46 -20.52 -1.66
C ASN A 857 19.23 -19.61 -0.45
N ILE A 858 18.48 -20.11 0.52
CA ILE A 858 18.39 -19.57 1.87
C ILE A 858 19.25 -20.47 2.77
N VAL A 859 20.34 -19.95 3.34
CA VAL A 859 21.23 -20.71 4.22
C VAL A 859 20.87 -20.42 5.66
N VAL A 860 20.38 -21.45 6.38
CA VAL A 860 20.13 -21.39 7.83
C VAL A 860 21.34 -21.99 8.55
N SER A 861 22.09 -21.13 9.24
CA SER A 861 23.32 -21.50 9.93
C SER A 861 23.08 -21.78 11.41
N ASP A 862 22.19 -21.00 12.05
CA ASP A 862 21.82 -21.16 13.45
C ASP A 862 20.32 -21.46 13.61
N THR A 863 20.02 -22.76 13.70
CA THR A 863 18.65 -23.23 13.91
C THR A 863 18.10 -22.95 15.32
N SER A 864 18.95 -22.49 16.27
CA SER A 864 18.52 -22.23 17.65
C SER A 864 17.64 -20.96 17.75
N VAL A 865 17.74 -20.07 16.79
CA VAL A 865 16.93 -18.83 16.71
C VAL A 865 15.79 -18.89 15.71
N VAL A 866 15.65 -20.02 14.99
CA VAL A 866 14.63 -20.23 13.95
C VAL A 866 13.60 -21.25 14.43
N GLU A 867 12.34 -21.04 14.11
CA GLU A 867 11.23 -21.97 14.41
C GLU A 867 11.36 -23.25 13.58
N ASN A 868 11.35 -24.41 14.26
CA ASN A 868 11.47 -25.74 13.62
C ASN A 868 10.23 -26.18 12.85
#